data_25a7dba797e6288bc343d254b54d934e
#
_entry.id   25a7dba797e6288bc343d254b54d934e
#
_cell.length_a   1.000
_cell.length_b   1.000
_cell.length_c   1.000
_cell.angle_alpha   90.00
_cell.angle_beta   90.00
_cell.angle_gamma   90.00
#
_symmetry.space_group_name_H-M   'P 1'
#
loop_
_entity.id
_entity.type
_entity.pdbx_description
1 polymer ?
#
loop_
_entity_poly.entity_id
_entity_poly.type
_entity_poly.pdbx_seq_one_letter_code
_entity_poly.pdbx_strand_id
1 'polypeptide(L)'
;MKNIFALMLLLPICSALSGNENLPFTTTNADSLNINRSFVHTQTMLSPNADSMLQEFQYFDGLGKPIQTVSQGISPTKGDLVSTSAYDSMGRISKKWLPLHAQGNNGAFLSDPFNSTVKQYADNAPYQYTEYDHFPESRIILQQDVGEAWKRNPVHTQYLANDTTSALNCIRYQINDEGTLSEESVYDPRELRVIQTTDEDGKSLYTFIDKEDRTILNREMDGSKQYDTYYVYDIKGNLCYVLPPMYQESHDLSLYAYQYSYDNRNHCIMKKKTGDTNRYAYDKADRLIFLQNRLQQRQFEWIFSVPDQKGREVIKGIGISSSLNAPAISNVLVYAERHQGGGAMDTGYIIHDLLGMVSTNPKEVNYYDDYSFLADFESQPTRLSLEYSFKDFPSWLKNKEKEFSVPTLNPVGLQSGKRSYLDNNNYLLTALYYDKKGRIIQQRGTNHLGGYDIDFYSYTFSGSTKGHVHLHLDSDKNTVITEYYDYVYDNGERLKQVIYRLNGEQDTILSENEYDNLCRLKSVKLNNGTTALTYDYNIRNWMISIDSPFFKQKLHYTDGAGTPCYNGNVSSMTWQTASSGISGYKFSYDGLNRMKDAIYGEGNNLSMNLNRFNEQITGYDKNRNILGLKRFGQTSQNDYGLIDDLSLSYNGNRLLSVKDNAANSAYAGSFEFSNGADKSVEYSYDISGNLKRDLNKKITDIQYNYLNLPSLIKFENGSNISYLY
;
A
#
# COMPACT_ATOMS: atom_id res chain seq x y z
N MET A 1 -8.87 -8.91 -0.49
CA MET A 1 -8.03 -7.71 -0.67
C MET A 1 -6.71 -8.17 -1.27
N LYS A 2 -6.60 -8.15 -2.58
CA LYS A 2 -5.31 -8.36 -3.26
C LYS A 2 -4.53 -7.07 -3.12
N ASN A 3 -3.52 -7.02 -2.25
CA ASN A 3 -2.47 -6.03 -2.33
C ASN A 3 -1.58 -6.43 -3.53
N ILE A 4 -1.83 -5.79 -4.65
CA ILE A 4 -0.86 -5.71 -5.72
C ILE A 4 0.25 -4.82 -5.19
N PHE A 5 1.35 -5.42 -4.75
CA PHE A 5 2.62 -4.72 -4.64
C PHE A 5 3.09 -4.43 -6.07
N ALA A 6 2.60 -3.32 -6.62
CA ALA A 6 3.26 -2.72 -7.75
C ALA A 6 4.61 -2.21 -7.24
N LEU A 7 5.66 -2.90 -7.62
CA LEU A 7 7.03 -2.40 -7.52
C LEU A 7 7.10 -1.17 -8.44
N MET A 8 6.81 0.01 -7.89
CA MET A 8 7.13 1.27 -8.54
C MET A 8 8.66 1.37 -8.63
N LEU A 9 9.19 1.02 -9.78
CA LEU A 9 10.48 1.53 -10.22
C LEU A 9 10.32 3.06 -10.33
N LEU A 10 10.77 3.78 -9.32
CA LEU A 10 11.02 5.22 -9.40
C LEU A 10 12.13 5.44 -10.43
N LEU A 11 11.73 5.70 -11.66
CA LEU A 11 12.59 6.35 -12.64
C LEU A 11 12.78 7.80 -12.17
N PRO A 12 13.99 8.26 -11.91
CA PRO A 12 14.23 9.68 -11.69
C PRO A 12 13.90 10.43 -12.97
N ILE A 13 12.97 11.37 -12.89
CA ILE A 13 12.75 12.36 -13.95
C ILE A 13 14.01 13.22 -14.00
N CYS A 14 14.84 12.99 -14.99
CA CYS A 14 15.98 13.83 -15.30
C CYS A 14 15.47 15.16 -15.84
N SER A 15 15.33 16.19 -14.99
CA SER A 15 15.30 17.58 -15.46
C SER A 15 16.71 17.97 -15.88
N ALA A 16 16.91 18.13 -17.18
CA ALA A 16 18.14 18.65 -17.75
C ALA A 16 18.33 20.11 -17.30
N LEU A 17 19.22 20.32 -16.34
CA LEU A 17 19.85 21.62 -16.10
C LEU A 17 21.08 21.71 -17.00
N SER A 18 20.99 22.50 -18.06
CA SER A 18 22.13 22.90 -18.85
C SER A 18 23.01 23.88 -18.04
N GLY A 19 24.05 23.34 -17.45
CA GLY A 19 25.17 24.12 -16.90
C GLY A 19 26.44 23.63 -17.55
N ASN A 20 26.98 24.45 -18.47
CA ASN A 20 28.31 24.27 -19.01
C ASN A 20 29.36 24.55 -17.91
N GLU A 21 29.86 23.52 -17.28
CA GLU A 21 31.16 23.58 -16.62
C GLU A 21 31.96 22.33 -17.01
N ASN A 22 33.11 22.55 -17.68
CA ASN A 22 34.10 21.52 -18.00
C ASN A 22 34.70 20.96 -16.72
N LEU A 23 34.11 19.88 -16.18
CA LEU A 23 34.74 19.08 -15.16
C LEU A 23 35.78 18.16 -15.84
N PRO A 24 36.99 18.03 -15.30
CA PRO A 24 38.00 17.15 -15.90
C PRO A 24 37.51 15.70 -15.80
N PHE A 25 37.34 15.06 -16.95
CA PHE A 25 37.17 13.61 -17.04
C PHE A 25 38.37 12.91 -16.43
N THR A 26 38.26 12.37 -15.23
CA THR A 26 39.17 11.36 -14.76
C THR A 26 38.88 10.09 -15.55
N THR A 27 39.78 9.74 -16.46
CA THR A 27 39.78 8.45 -17.18
C THR A 27 39.96 7.34 -16.14
N THR A 28 38.85 6.76 -15.65
CA THR A 28 38.91 5.44 -15.04
C THR A 28 39.35 4.45 -16.13
N ASN A 29 40.33 3.61 -15.83
CA ASN A 29 40.96 2.65 -16.72
C ASN A 29 40.02 2.08 -17.79
N ALA A 30 40.08 2.66 -19.00
CA ALA A 30 39.28 2.23 -20.15
C ALA A 30 39.68 0.83 -20.65
N ASP A 31 40.75 0.27 -20.13
CA ASP A 31 41.33 -1.03 -20.55
C ASP A 31 40.51 -2.25 -20.15
N SER A 32 39.54 -2.12 -19.21
CA SER A 32 38.65 -3.21 -18.78
C SER A 32 37.29 -3.20 -19.46
N LEU A 33 36.84 -2.07 -20.05
CA LEU A 33 35.60 -1.96 -20.75
C LEU A 33 35.72 -2.56 -22.15
N ASN A 34 34.75 -3.37 -22.56
CA ASN A 34 34.73 -3.92 -23.92
C ASN A 34 34.29 -2.82 -24.92
N ILE A 35 35.28 -2.01 -25.34
CA ILE A 35 35.12 -0.84 -26.24
C ILE A 35 34.51 -1.16 -27.61
N ASN A 36 34.32 -2.44 -27.94
CA ASN A 36 33.69 -2.87 -29.21
C ASN A 36 32.15 -2.91 -29.14
N ARG A 37 31.53 -2.48 -28.04
CA ARG A 37 30.09 -2.43 -27.90
C ARG A 37 29.62 -1.04 -27.53
N SER A 38 28.48 -0.63 -28.09
CA SER A 38 27.82 0.61 -27.69
C SER A 38 27.27 0.46 -26.28
N PHE A 39 27.48 1.47 -25.44
CA PHE A 39 26.89 1.51 -24.10
C PHE A 39 26.56 2.94 -23.67
N VAL A 40 25.65 3.07 -22.72
CA VAL A 40 25.38 4.30 -21.96
C VAL A 40 25.92 4.09 -20.55
N HIS A 41 26.75 5.03 -20.07
CA HIS A 41 27.27 5.05 -18.72
C HIS A 41 26.56 6.14 -17.92
N THR A 42 25.83 5.74 -16.89
CA THR A 42 25.13 6.62 -15.95
C THR A 42 25.89 6.68 -14.64
N GLN A 43 26.18 7.88 -14.17
CA GLN A 43 26.83 8.12 -12.89
C GLN A 43 25.91 8.94 -11.97
N THR A 44 25.58 8.41 -10.81
CA THR A 44 24.81 9.12 -9.78
C THR A 44 25.74 9.44 -8.62
N MET A 45 26.00 10.74 -8.40
CA MET A 45 26.89 11.19 -7.33
C MET A 45 26.24 10.96 -5.96
N LEU A 46 27.01 10.41 -5.03
CA LEU A 46 26.65 10.20 -3.62
C LEU A 46 27.37 11.17 -2.68
N SER A 47 28.34 11.93 -3.20
CA SER A 47 29.08 12.95 -2.47
C SER A 47 29.31 14.22 -3.32
N PRO A 48 29.51 15.39 -2.68
CA PRO A 48 29.76 16.65 -3.41
C PRO A 48 31.01 16.63 -4.28
N ASN A 49 32.02 15.84 -3.86
CA ASN A 49 33.33 15.80 -4.52
C ASN A 49 33.43 14.67 -5.55
N ALA A 50 32.33 13.96 -5.83
CA ALA A 50 32.28 12.80 -6.73
C ALA A 50 33.26 11.66 -6.37
N ASP A 51 33.71 11.60 -5.11
CA ASP A 51 34.53 10.51 -4.57
C ASP A 51 33.73 9.25 -4.24
N SER A 52 32.42 9.36 -4.23
CA SER A 52 31.46 8.26 -4.10
C SER A 52 30.33 8.42 -5.10
N MET A 53 30.07 7.39 -5.90
CA MET A 53 29.01 7.40 -6.92
C MET A 53 28.48 5.98 -7.18
N LEU A 54 27.22 5.89 -7.58
CA LEU A 54 26.65 4.70 -8.20
C LEU A 54 26.89 4.78 -9.70
N GLN A 55 27.34 3.68 -10.28
CA GLN A 55 27.65 3.60 -11.70
C GLN A 55 26.85 2.48 -12.35
N GLU A 56 26.22 2.78 -13.48
CA GLU A 56 25.47 1.82 -14.28
C GLU A 56 25.90 1.89 -15.73
N PHE A 57 26.17 0.73 -16.31
CA PHE A 57 26.52 0.56 -17.73
C PHE A 57 25.41 -0.21 -18.42
N GLN A 58 24.75 0.40 -19.39
CA GLN A 58 23.76 -0.26 -20.22
C GLN A 58 24.33 -0.51 -21.60
N TYR A 59 24.52 -1.79 -21.94
CA TYR A 59 25.08 -2.23 -23.21
C TYR A 59 24.00 -2.56 -24.22
N PHE A 60 24.26 -2.22 -25.50
CA PHE A 60 23.32 -2.36 -26.59
C PHE A 60 23.86 -3.30 -27.66
N ASP A 61 22.94 -3.95 -28.41
CA ASP A 61 23.26 -4.68 -29.63
C ASP A 61 23.47 -3.73 -30.82
N GLY A 62 23.77 -4.29 -31.99
CA GLY A 62 23.95 -3.52 -33.22
C GLY A 62 22.69 -2.83 -33.74
N LEU A 63 21.51 -3.12 -33.20
CA LEU A 63 20.22 -2.50 -33.51
C LEU A 63 19.78 -1.48 -32.46
N GLY A 64 20.61 -1.21 -31.47
CA GLY A 64 20.31 -0.27 -30.38
C GLY A 64 19.37 -0.83 -29.29
N LYS A 65 19.24 -2.15 -29.18
CA LYS A 65 18.43 -2.78 -28.12
C LYS A 65 19.28 -3.06 -26.90
N PRO A 66 18.80 -2.77 -25.65
CA PRO A 66 19.57 -3.03 -24.43
C PRO A 66 19.65 -4.53 -24.15
N ILE A 67 20.86 -5.09 -24.18
CA ILE A 67 21.11 -6.52 -23.97
C ILE A 67 21.63 -6.84 -22.59
N GLN A 68 22.33 -5.90 -21.95
CA GLN A 68 22.89 -6.11 -20.62
C GLN A 68 22.98 -4.80 -19.84
N THR A 69 22.63 -4.83 -18.56
CA THR A 69 22.81 -3.72 -17.63
C THR A 69 23.73 -4.19 -16.51
N VAL A 70 24.76 -3.42 -16.22
CA VAL A 70 25.75 -3.69 -15.17
C VAL A 70 25.71 -2.57 -14.16
N SER A 71 25.25 -2.86 -12.93
CA SER A 71 25.33 -1.93 -11.80
C SER A 71 26.65 -2.20 -11.07
N GLN A 72 27.63 -1.32 -11.28
CA GLN A 72 29.00 -1.52 -10.82
C GLN A 72 29.12 -1.39 -9.30
N GLY A 73 29.74 -2.37 -8.67
CA GLY A 73 30.09 -2.35 -7.25
C GLY A 73 28.91 -2.21 -6.29
N ILE A 74 27.68 -2.48 -6.75
CA ILE A 74 26.44 -2.25 -5.96
C ILE A 74 26.25 -3.25 -4.84
N SER A 75 26.82 -4.47 -4.95
CA SER A 75 26.65 -5.49 -3.91
C SER A 75 27.40 -5.13 -2.62
N PRO A 76 27.05 -5.72 -1.46
CA PRO A 76 27.77 -5.49 -0.20
C PRO A 76 29.27 -5.81 -0.27
N THR A 77 29.64 -6.77 -1.12
CA THR A 77 31.05 -7.17 -1.37
C THR A 77 31.70 -6.35 -2.48
N LYS A 78 31.05 -5.25 -2.93
CA LYS A 78 31.49 -4.40 -4.03
C LYS A 78 31.63 -5.12 -5.37
N GLY A 79 30.92 -6.22 -5.56
CA GLY A 79 30.75 -6.87 -6.86
C GLY A 79 29.65 -6.21 -7.67
N ASP A 80 29.66 -6.40 -8.97
CA ASP A 80 28.66 -5.89 -9.90
C ASP A 80 27.42 -6.77 -9.90
N LEU A 81 26.26 -6.18 -10.18
CA LEU A 81 25.05 -6.92 -10.55
C LEU A 81 24.81 -6.77 -12.06
N VAL A 82 24.75 -7.90 -12.74
CA VAL A 82 24.61 -7.97 -14.20
C VAL A 82 23.28 -8.58 -14.57
N SER A 83 22.41 -7.80 -15.18
CA SER A 83 21.11 -8.22 -15.71
C SER A 83 21.19 -8.34 -17.23
N THR A 84 20.69 -9.45 -17.80
CA THR A 84 20.80 -9.73 -19.23
C THR A 84 19.43 -10.03 -19.82
N SER A 85 19.18 -9.51 -21.03
CA SER A 85 17.98 -9.78 -21.82
C SER A 85 18.35 -10.43 -23.15
N ALA A 86 17.52 -11.38 -23.60
CA ALA A 86 17.60 -11.96 -24.91
C ALA A 86 16.32 -11.69 -25.71
N TYR A 87 16.49 -11.53 -27.02
CA TYR A 87 15.42 -11.18 -27.94
C TYR A 87 15.07 -12.35 -28.87
N ASP A 88 13.83 -12.43 -29.30
CA ASP A 88 13.40 -13.33 -30.37
C ASP A 88 13.78 -12.80 -31.75
N SER A 89 13.47 -13.55 -32.81
CA SER A 89 13.77 -13.17 -34.20
C SER A 89 13.05 -11.89 -34.67
N MET A 90 11.97 -11.49 -33.99
CA MET A 90 11.21 -10.25 -34.23
C MET A 90 11.74 -9.09 -33.41
N GLY A 91 12.72 -9.35 -32.54
CA GLY A 91 13.35 -8.35 -31.68
C GLY A 91 12.52 -7.96 -30.46
N ARG A 92 11.67 -8.85 -29.96
CA ARG A 92 10.91 -8.71 -28.70
C ARG A 92 11.66 -9.46 -27.60
N ILE A 93 11.60 -8.97 -26.35
CA ILE A 93 12.27 -9.63 -25.22
C ILE A 93 11.65 -11.01 -25.00
N SER A 94 12.39 -12.07 -25.29
CA SER A 94 11.96 -13.46 -25.07
C SER A 94 12.45 -14.03 -23.76
N LYS A 95 13.64 -13.59 -23.27
CA LYS A 95 14.17 -14.02 -21.98
C LYS A 95 14.75 -12.84 -21.23
N LYS A 96 14.47 -12.79 -19.93
CA LYS A 96 15.07 -11.84 -18.99
C LYS A 96 15.69 -12.64 -17.84
N TRP A 97 17.02 -12.63 -17.79
CA TRP A 97 17.78 -13.38 -16.79
C TRP A 97 17.79 -12.67 -15.45
N LEU A 98 17.80 -13.45 -14.37
CA LEU A 98 18.03 -12.93 -13.03
C LEU A 98 19.40 -12.27 -12.91
N PRO A 99 19.57 -11.31 -11.98
CA PRO A 99 20.85 -10.63 -11.78
C PRO A 99 21.96 -11.58 -11.39
N LEU A 100 23.07 -11.54 -12.11
CA LEU A 100 24.30 -12.27 -11.77
C LEU A 100 25.20 -11.37 -10.94
N HIS A 101 25.67 -11.85 -9.78
CA HIS A 101 26.72 -11.19 -9.02
C HIS A 101 28.09 -11.53 -9.65
N ALA A 102 28.81 -10.50 -10.10
CA ALA A 102 30.10 -10.62 -10.76
C ALA A 102 31.18 -9.86 -9.97
N GLN A 103 32.03 -10.59 -9.26
CA GLN A 103 33.11 -9.99 -8.50
C GLN A 103 34.26 -9.56 -9.43
N GLY A 104 34.72 -8.30 -9.29
CA GLY A 104 35.84 -7.76 -10.06
C GLY A 104 35.55 -7.46 -11.53
N ASN A 105 34.30 -7.43 -11.93
CA ASN A 105 33.87 -7.15 -13.33
C ASN A 105 34.04 -5.68 -13.71
N ASN A 106 34.00 -4.75 -12.75
CA ASN A 106 34.27 -3.31 -12.92
C ASN A 106 33.47 -2.64 -14.02
N GLY A 107 32.18 -2.95 -14.16
CA GLY A 107 31.30 -2.38 -15.15
C GLY A 107 31.40 -3.01 -16.54
N ALA A 108 32.27 -3.97 -16.78
CA ALA A 108 32.50 -4.56 -18.08
C ALA A 108 31.35 -5.43 -18.58
N PHE A 109 31.20 -5.52 -19.91
CA PHE A 109 30.25 -6.44 -20.54
C PHE A 109 30.69 -7.89 -20.34
N LEU A 110 29.76 -8.74 -19.87
CA LEU A 110 30.00 -10.18 -19.77
C LEU A 110 29.53 -10.87 -21.05
N SER A 111 30.45 -11.59 -21.72
CA SER A 111 30.17 -12.29 -22.97
C SER A 111 29.30 -13.54 -22.80
N ASP A 112 29.44 -14.24 -21.66
CA ASP A 112 28.65 -15.44 -21.33
C ASP A 112 28.19 -15.39 -19.86
N PRO A 113 27.13 -14.63 -19.55
CA PRO A 113 26.56 -14.57 -18.21
C PRO A 113 25.71 -15.81 -17.90
N PHE A 114 25.26 -16.56 -18.89
CA PHE A 114 24.17 -17.54 -18.76
C PHE A 114 24.55 -18.73 -17.87
N ASN A 115 25.68 -19.38 -18.16
CA ASN A 115 26.17 -20.52 -17.35
C ASN A 115 26.52 -20.09 -15.92
N SER A 116 27.03 -18.89 -15.76
CA SER A 116 27.33 -18.32 -14.43
C SER A 116 26.06 -18.05 -13.62
N THR A 117 25.00 -17.56 -14.27
CA THR A 117 23.70 -17.35 -13.62
C THR A 117 23.07 -18.67 -13.20
N VAL A 118 23.10 -19.71 -14.07
CA VAL A 118 22.64 -21.06 -13.74
C VAL A 118 23.37 -21.61 -12.51
N LYS A 119 24.69 -21.45 -12.44
CA LYS A 119 25.49 -21.90 -11.28
C LYS A 119 25.16 -21.12 -10.02
N GLN A 120 25.00 -19.80 -10.11
CA GLN A 120 24.70 -18.96 -8.96
C GLN A 120 23.37 -19.32 -8.30
N TYR A 121 22.35 -19.56 -9.11
CA TYR A 121 21.02 -19.89 -8.61
C TYR A 121 20.80 -21.39 -8.39
N ALA A 122 21.76 -22.25 -8.78
CA ALA A 122 21.64 -23.70 -8.78
C ALA A 122 20.32 -24.18 -9.44
N ASP A 123 19.92 -23.51 -10.50
CA ASP A 123 18.67 -23.72 -11.23
C ASP A 123 18.89 -23.57 -12.73
N ASN A 124 18.29 -24.45 -13.56
CA ASN A 124 18.50 -24.46 -15.01
C ASN A 124 17.65 -23.42 -15.75
N ALA A 125 16.74 -22.75 -15.07
CA ALA A 125 15.89 -21.71 -15.65
C ALA A 125 15.87 -20.41 -14.82
N PRO A 126 17.02 -19.80 -14.49
CA PRO A 126 17.08 -18.54 -13.73
C PRO A 126 16.71 -17.35 -14.63
N TYR A 127 15.63 -17.45 -15.38
CA TYR A 127 15.13 -16.43 -16.30
C TYR A 127 13.62 -16.49 -16.43
N GLN A 128 13.01 -15.33 -16.67
CA GLN A 128 11.65 -15.24 -17.20
C GLN A 128 11.68 -15.53 -18.70
N TYR A 129 10.67 -16.25 -19.18
CA TYR A 129 10.47 -16.51 -20.60
C TYR A 129 9.10 -16.00 -21.04
N THR A 130 9.08 -15.27 -22.15
CA THR A 130 7.85 -14.73 -22.76
C THR A 130 7.76 -15.21 -24.19
N GLU A 131 6.61 -15.76 -24.54
CA GLU A 131 6.27 -16.14 -25.89
C GLU A 131 5.14 -15.24 -26.43
N TYR A 132 5.29 -14.86 -27.68
CA TYR A 132 4.34 -13.96 -28.35
C TYR A 132 3.68 -14.68 -29.51
N ASP A 133 2.48 -14.25 -29.85
CA ASP A 133 1.83 -14.69 -31.07
C ASP A 133 2.53 -14.13 -32.32
N HIS A 134 2.08 -14.59 -33.49
CA HIS A 134 2.60 -14.15 -34.78
C HIS A 134 1.88 -12.92 -35.36
N PHE A 135 0.92 -12.35 -34.63
CA PHE A 135 0.22 -11.15 -35.05
C PHE A 135 1.08 -9.89 -34.90
N PRO A 136 0.84 -8.85 -35.73
CA PRO A 136 1.59 -7.58 -35.62
C PRO A 136 1.54 -6.89 -34.27
N GLU A 137 0.47 -7.13 -33.49
CA GLU A 137 0.27 -6.59 -32.14
C GLU A 137 1.23 -7.19 -31.12
N SER A 138 1.94 -8.28 -31.46
CA SER A 138 2.92 -8.91 -30.57
C SER A 138 2.32 -9.29 -29.20
N ARG A 139 1.14 -9.92 -29.21
CA ARG A 139 0.43 -10.26 -27.98
C ARG A 139 1.13 -11.41 -27.27
N ILE A 140 1.20 -11.32 -25.95
CA ILE A 140 1.81 -12.35 -25.12
C ILE A 140 0.84 -13.54 -25.00
N ILE A 141 1.29 -14.75 -25.35
CA ILE A 141 0.51 -15.98 -25.25
C ILE A 141 0.98 -16.91 -24.11
N LEU A 142 2.25 -16.76 -23.70
CA LEU A 142 2.80 -17.53 -22.61
C LEU A 142 3.83 -16.70 -21.83
N GLN A 143 3.74 -16.75 -20.51
CA GLN A 143 4.75 -16.20 -19.60
C GLN A 143 5.16 -17.26 -18.59
N GLN A 144 6.41 -17.66 -18.63
CA GLN A 144 7.03 -18.49 -17.62
C GLN A 144 7.86 -17.59 -16.69
N ASP A 145 7.62 -17.69 -15.41
CA ASP A 145 8.45 -17.00 -14.44
C ASP A 145 9.74 -17.81 -14.14
N VAL A 146 10.63 -17.21 -13.35
CA VAL A 146 11.95 -17.78 -13.05
C VAL A 146 11.83 -19.11 -12.29
N GLY A 147 12.71 -20.03 -12.62
CA GLY A 147 12.89 -21.32 -11.95
C GLY A 147 12.44 -22.53 -12.77
N GLU A 148 13.21 -23.60 -12.69
CA GLU A 148 12.94 -24.87 -13.39
C GLU A 148 11.56 -25.44 -13.01
N ALA A 149 11.14 -25.28 -11.75
CA ALA A 149 9.84 -25.74 -11.27
C ALA A 149 8.65 -25.10 -12.03
N TRP A 150 8.83 -23.88 -12.53
CA TRP A 150 7.78 -23.12 -13.24
C TRP A 150 7.72 -23.38 -14.74
N LYS A 151 8.68 -24.10 -15.33
CA LYS A 151 8.64 -24.44 -16.76
C LYS A 151 7.39 -25.21 -17.19
N ARG A 152 6.82 -26.01 -16.27
CA ARG A 152 5.61 -26.79 -16.54
C ARG A 152 4.33 -26.09 -16.12
N ASN A 153 4.47 -24.94 -15.48
CA ASN A 153 3.38 -24.16 -14.92
C ASN A 153 3.49 -22.69 -15.35
N PRO A 154 3.50 -22.40 -16.67
CA PRO A 154 3.50 -21.02 -17.13
C PRO A 154 2.10 -20.42 -17.05
N VAL A 155 2.03 -19.09 -17.03
CA VAL A 155 0.80 -18.35 -17.27
C VAL A 155 0.50 -18.40 -18.75
N HIS A 156 -0.71 -18.85 -19.12
CA HIS A 156 -1.20 -18.88 -20.50
C HIS A 156 -2.20 -17.76 -20.73
N THR A 157 -2.07 -17.06 -21.86
CA THR A 157 -3.04 -16.06 -22.31
C THR A 157 -3.59 -16.46 -23.67
N GLN A 158 -4.91 -16.51 -23.80
CA GLN A 158 -5.61 -16.79 -25.04
C GLN A 158 -6.47 -15.57 -25.41
N TYR A 159 -6.48 -15.23 -26.70
CA TYR A 159 -7.27 -14.15 -27.25
C TYR A 159 -8.43 -14.73 -28.06
N LEU A 160 -9.61 -14.62 -27.49
CA LEU A 160 -10.84 -15.24 -27.96
C LEU A 160 -11.87 -14.16 -28.33
N ALA A 161 -13.00 -14.59 -28.87
CA ALA A 161 -14.19 -13.79 -28.98
C ALA A 161 -15.33 -14.42 -28.17
N ASN A 162 -16.29 -13.62 -27.72
CA ASN A 162 -17.48 -14.16 -27.08
C ASN A 162 -18.29 -15.03 -28.07
N ASP A 163 -18.97 -16.03 -27.53
CA ASP A 163 -19.87 -16.91 -28.24
C ASP A 163 -21.07 -17.33 -27.36
N THR A 164 -21.84 -18.33 -27.80
CA THR A 164 -23.02 -18.85 -27.08
C THR A 164 -22.71 -19.92 -26.04
N THR A 165 -21.44 -20.32 -25.89
CA THR A 165 -21.04 -21.30 -24.89
C THR A 165 -21.09 -20.71 -23.47
N SER A 166 -21.25 -21.57 -22.46
CA SER A 166 -21.35 -21.10 -21.07
C SER A 166 -20.11 -20.32 -20.58
N ALA A 167 -18.90 -20.64 -21.10
CA ALA A 167 -17.67 -19.96 -20.72
C ALA A 167 -17.52 -18.58 -21.38
N LEU A 168 -18.06 -18.40 -22.58
CA LEU A 168 -17.82 -17.22 -23.42
C LEU A 168 -19.08 -16.39 -23.69
N ASN A 169 -20.25 -16.78 -23.19
CA ASN A 169 -21.44 -15.94 -23.25
C ASN A 169 -21.30 -14.71 -22.33
N CYS A 170 -21.98 -13.63 -22.65
CA CYS A 170 -21.96 -12.41 -21.87
C CYS A 170 -23.33 -11.74 -21.94
N ILE A 171 -23.93 -11.48 -20.79
CA ILE A 171 -25.21 -10.73 -20.70
C ILE A 171 -24.94 -9.27 -21.07
N ARG A 172 -25.86 -8.67 -21.83
CA ARG A 172 -25.82 -7.25 -22.17
C ARG A 172 -26.62 -6.45 -21.16
N TYR A 173 -25.92 -5.69 -20.34
CA TYR A 173 -26.51 -4.68 -19.47
C TYR A 173 -26.36 -3.31 -20.11
N GLN A 174 -27.38 -2.50 -20.08
CA GLN A 174 -27.41 -1.14 -20.62
C GLN A 174 -28.04 -0.14 -19.66
N ILE A 175 -27.78 1.14 -19.92
CA ILE A 175 -28.51 2.25 -19.30
C ILE A 175 -29.59 2.68 -20.27
N ASN A 176 -30.84 2.59 -19.83
CA ASN A 176 -31.98 3.04 -20.64
C ASN A 176 -32.08 4.58 -20.65
N ASP A 177 -32.98 5.14 -21.44
CA ASP A 177 -33.19 6.59 -21.59
C ASP A 177 -33.58 7.27 -20.26
N GLU A 178 -34.14 6.53 -19.31
CA GLU A 178 -34.48 6.99 -17.96
C GLU A 178 -33.27 7.01 -17.00
N GLY A 179 -32.10 6.56 -17.47
CA GLY A 179 -30.85 6.46 -16.68
C GLY A 179 -30.82 5.27 -15.70
N THR A 180 -31.71 4.29 -15.89
CA THR A 180 -31.78 3.07 -15.06
C THR A 180 -31.14 1.88 -15.75
N LEU A 181 -30.69 0.90 -14.96
CA LEU A 181 -30.13 -0.34 -15.46
C LEU A 181 -31.23 -1.20 -16.11
N SER A 182 -30.97 -1.65 -17.34
CA SER A 182 -31.75 -2.69 -18.01
C SER A 182 -30.88 -3.88 -18.35
N GLU A 183 -31.45 -5.08 -18.24
CA GLU A 183 -30.87 -6.30 -18.72
C GLU A 183 -31.54 -6.65 -20.06
N GLU A 184 -30.72 -6.81 -21.09
CA GLU A 184 -31.18 -7.22 -22.41
C GLU A 184 -30.84 -8.70 -22.65
N SER A 185 -30.77 -9.09 -23.93
CA SER A 185 -30.26 -10.41 -24.33
C SER A 185 -28.75 -10.54 -24.07
N VAL A 186 -28.15 -11.65 -24.46
CA VAL A 186 -26.69 -11.80 -24.50
C VAL A 186 -26.11 -11.02 -25.69
N TYR A 187 -24.81 -10.67 -25.59
CA TYR A 187 -24.05 -10.12 -26.73
C TYR A 187 -24.00 -11.11 -27.89
N ASP A 188 -24.12 -10.60 -29.10
CA ASP A 188 -23.98 -11.41 -30.30
C ASP A 188 -22.56 -12.03 -30.37
N PRO A 189 -22.41 -13.24 -30.93
CA PRO A 189 -21.11 -13.88 -31.11
C PRO A 189 -20.13 -12.98 -31.86
N ARG A 190 -18.88 -12.91 -31.36
CA ARG A 190 -17.78 -12.08 -31.90
C ARG A 190 -17.97 -10.56 -31.77
N GLU A 191 -18.87 -10.12 -30.91
CA GLU A 191 -19.07 -8.71 -30.62
C GLU A 191 -18.07 -8.20 -29.59
N LEU A 192 -17.63 -9.05 -28.67
CA LEU A 192 -16.65 -8.75 -27.63
C LEU A 192 -15.34 -9.52 -27.87
N ARG A 193 -14.24 -8.86 -27.59
CA ARG A 193 -12.94 -9.49 -27.45
C ARG A 193 -12.83 -10.10 -26.04
N VAL A 194 -12.35 -11.34 -25.96
CA VAL A 194 -12.18 -12.04 -24.67
C VAL A 194 -10.70 -12.40 -24.49
N ILE A 195 -10.13 -12.02 -23.36
CA ILE A 195 -8.81 -12.43 -22.94
C ILE A 195 -8.97 -13.45 -21.81
N GLN A 196 -8.58 -14.68 -22.06
CA GLN A 196 -8.49 -15.70 -21.05
C GLN A 196 -7.06 -15.77 -20.53
N THR A 197 -6.87 -15.55 -19.23
CA THR A 197 -5.59 -15.77 -18.54
C THR A 197 -5.73 -16.94 -17.60
N THR A 198 -4.88 -17.96 -17.79
CA THR A 198 -4.79 -19.12 -16.89
C THR A 198 -3.50 -19.01 -16.09
N ASP A 199 -3.59 -18.99 -14.75
CA ASP A 199 -2.45 -18.86 -13.86
C ASP A 199 -1.63 -20.16 -13.78
N GLU A 200 -0.53 -20.15 -13.04
CA GLU A 200 0.40 -21.26 -12.86
C GLU A 200 -0.24 -22.49 -12.21
N ASP A 201 -1.34 -22.31 -11.48
CA ASP A 201 -2.10 -23.40 -10.83
C ASP A 201 -3.36 -23.79 -11.63
N GLY A 202 -3.45 -23.34 -12.90
CA GLY A 202 -4.52 -23.73 -13.85
C GLY A 202 -5.84 -23.00 -13.63
N LYS A 203 -5.87 -21.85 -12.91
CA LYS A 203 -7.08 -21.10 -12.63
C LYS A 203 -7.28 -20.00 -13.65
N SER A 204 -8.47 -19.90 -14.21
CA SER A 204 -8.76 -19.05 -15.35
C SER A 204 -9.60 -17.83 -14.99
N LEU A 205 -9.16 -16.69 -15.50
CA LEU A 205 -9.88 -15.41 -15.55
C LEU A 205 -10.18 -15.06 -17.01
N TYR A 206 -11.44 -14.72 -17.30
CA TYR A 206 -11.87 -14.22 -18.60
C TYR A 206 -12.22 -12.74 -18.47
N THR A 207 -11.60 -11.90 -19.28
CA THR A 207 -11.90 -10.47 -19.38
C THR A 207 -12.55 -10.17 -20.72
N PHE A 208 -13.80 -9.75 -20.72
CA PHE A 208 -14.57 -9.39 -21.90
C PHE A 208 -14.46 -7.89 -22.13
N ILE A 209 -14.11 -7.51 -23.34
CA ILE A 209 -13.76 -6.14 -23.72
C ILE A 209 -14.54 -5.76 -24.96
N ASP A 210 -15.15 -4.58 -24.96
CA ASP A 210 -15.89 -4.07 -26.11
C ASP A 210 -14.96 -3.37 -27.15
N LYS A 211 -15.57 -2.76 -28.16
CA LYS A 211 -14.85 -2.08 -29.26
C LYS A 211 -14.18 -0.77 -28.84
N GLU A 212 -14.61 -0.20 -27.74
CA GLU A 212 -14.04 1.02 -27.13
C GLU A 212 -12.98 0.69 -26.07
N ASP A 213 -12.47 -0.55 -26.02
CA ASP A 213 -11.49 -1.04 -25.06
C ASP A 213 -11.96 -1.00 -23.58
N ARG A 214 -13.30 -1.00 -23.34
CA ARG A 214 -13.86 -1.03 -21.99
C ARG A 214 -14.07 -2.48 -21.55
N THR A 215 -13.72 -2.78 -20.32
CA THR A 215 -14.04 -4.08 -19.70
C THR A 215 -15.53 -4.15 -19.40
N ILE A 216 -16.23 -5.10 -19.99
CA ILE A 216 -17.67 -5.34 -19.78
C ILE A 216 -17.91 -6.39 -18.71
N LEU A 217 -17.07 -7.43 -18.68
CA LEU A 217 -17.21 -8.56 -17.75
C LEU A 217 -15.85 -9.09 -17.36
N ASN A 218 -15.65 -9.31 -16.06
CA ASN A 218 -14.62 -10.19 -15.53
C ASN A 218 -15.30 -11.46 -14.98
N ARG A 219 -14.95 -12.63 -15.54
CA ARG A 219 -15.44 -13.93 -15.12
C ARG A 219 -14.32 -14.75 -14.53
N GLU A 220 -14.42 -15.09 -13.26
CA GLU A 220 -13.53 -16.08 -12.61
C GLU A 220 -14.25 -17.44 -12.58
N MET A 221 -13.48 -18.53 -12.71
CA MET A 221 -14.02 -19.88 -12.76
C MET A 221 -13.56 -20.72 -11.56
N ASP A 222 -14.49 -21.48 -10.95
CA ASP A 222 -14.19 -22.54 -9.99
C ASP A 222 -14.86 -23.83 -10.48
N GLY A 223 -14.14 -24.63 -11.25
CA GLY A 223 -14.69 -25.71 -12.03
C GLY A 223 -15.69 -25.19 -13.07
N SER A 224 -16.96 -25.55 -12.97
CA SER A 224 -18.05 -25.08 -13.83
C SER A 224 -18.78 -23.83 -13.27
N LYS A 225 -18.45 -23.40 -12.04
CA LYS A 225 -19.09 -22.25 -11.41
C LYS A 225 -18.47 -20.95 -11.91
N GLN A 226 -19.33 -20.01 -12.25
CA GLN A 226 -18.96 -18.66 -12.73
C GLN A 226 -19.15 -17.65 -11.63
N TYR A 227 -18.17 -16.73 -11.56
CA TYR A 227 -18.16 -15.58 -10.65
C TYR A 227 -17.98 -14.33 -11.49
N ASP A 228 -19.11 -13.75 -11.89
CA ASP A 228 -19.20 -12.69 -12.89
C ASP A 228 -19.30 -11.32 -12.24
N THR A 229 -18.38 -10.41 -12.60
CA THR A 229 -18.47 -9.00 -12.27
C THR A 229 -18.65 -8.19 -13.55
N TYR A 230 -19.83 -7.60 -13.73
CA TYR A 230 -20.13 -6.76 -14.88
C TYR A 230 -19.88 -5.29 -14.62
N TYR A 231 -19.46 -4.59 -15.66
CA TYR A 231 -19.23 -3.14 -15.69
C TYR A 231 -20.15 -2.53 -16.73
N VAL A 232 -21.00 -1.60 -16.34
CA VAL A 232 -22.01 -1.01 -17.21
C VAL A 232 -21.74 0.46 -17.38
N TYR A 233 -21.68 0.90 -18.62
CA TYR A 233 -21.32 2.25 -19.00
C TYR A 233 -22.49 2.97 -19.64
N ASP A 234 -22.51 4.31 -19.49
CA ASP A 234 -23.43 5.17 -20.26
C ASP A 234 -22.90 5.41 -21.70
N ILE A 235 -23.68 6.12 -22.49
CA ILE A 235 -23.33 6.48 -23.88
C ILE A 235 -22.09 7.38 -23.99
N LYS A 236 -21.69 8.05 -22.90
CA LYS A 236 -20.49 8.89 -22.84
C LYS A 236 -19.25 8.10 -22.41
N GLY A 237 -19.40 6.82 -22.06
CA GLY A 237 -18.32 5.97 -21.56
C GLY A 237 -18.07 6.06 -20.06
N ASN A 238 -18.96 6.69 -19.29
CA ASN A 238 -18.83 6.73 -17.83
C ASN A 238 -19.33 5.42 -17.21
N LEU A 239 -18.59 4.87 -16.25
CA LEU A 239 -18.97 3.68 -15.51
C LEU A 239 -20.15 3.96 -14.56
N CYS A 240 -21.35 3.45 -14.86
CA CYS A 240 -22.56 3.69 -14.08
C CYS A 240 -22.84 2.61 -13.04
N TYR A 241 -22.52 1.34 -13.36
CA TYR A 241 -22.71 0.24 -12.41
C TYR A 241 -21.54 -0.72 -12.43
N VAL A 242 -21.23 -1.27 -11.24
CA VAL A 242 -20.44 -2.49 -11.08
C VAL A 242 -21.35 -3.51 -10.41
N LEU A 243 -21.61 -4.63 -11.08
CA LEU A 243 -22.52 -5.69 -10.66
C LEU A 243 -21.69 -6.91 -10.25
N PRO A 244 -21.41 -7.12 -8.95
CA PRO A 244 -20.59 -8.23 -8.48
C PRO A 244 -21.33 -9.58 -8.56
N PRO A 245 -20.63 -10.70 -8.33
CA PRO A 245 -21.19 -12.04 -8.53
C PRO A 245 -22.49 -12.35 -7.75
N MET A 246 -22.69 -11.80 -6.56
CA MET A 246 -23.94 -11.97 -5.81
C MET A 246 -25.12 -11.23 -6.43
N TYR A 247 -24.88 -10.16 -7.19
CA TYR A 247 -25.95 -9.49 -7.94
C TYR A 247 -26.55 -10.43 -8.99
N GLN A 248 -25.74 -11.28 -9.63
CA GLN A 248 -26.20 -12.21 -10.65
C GLN A 248 -27.20 -13.26 -10.10
N GLU A 249 -27.22 -13.47 -8.78
CA GLU A 249 -28.18 -14.37 -8.12
C GLU A 249 -29.41 -13.66 -7.59
N SER A 250 -29.22 -12.45 -7.04
CA SER A 250 -30.25 -11.74 -6.28
C SER A 250 -30.98 -10.69 -7.07
N HIS A 251 -30.34 -10.09 -8.09
CA HIS A 251 -30.79 -8.91 -8.84
C HIS A 251 -31.08 -7.69 -7.94
N ASP A 252 -30.54 -7.68 -6.70
CA ASP A 252 -30.73 -6.56 -5.76
C ASP A 252 -29.58 -5.55 -5.87
N LEU A 253 -29.85 -4.45 -6.60
CA LEU A 253 -28.93 -3.33 -6.75
C LEU A 253 -28.57 -2.66 -5.42
N SER A 254 -29.49 -2.66 -4.46
CA SER A 254 -29.31 -1.96 -3.20
C SER A 254 -28.34 -2.68 -2.26
N LEU A 255 -28.31 -4.01 -2.34
CA LEU A 255 -27.47 -4.86 -1.50
C LEU A 255 -26.08 -5.12 -2.11
N TYR A 256 -25.97 -5.17 -3.44
CA TYR A 256 -24.73 -5.66 -4.04
C TYR A 256 -24.08 -4.73 -5.03
N ALA A 257 -24.83 -3.90 -5.77
CA ALA A 257 -24.26 -3.09 -6.82
C ALA A 257 -23.55 -1.82 -6.31
N TYR A 258 -22.47 -1.45 -7.00
CA TYR A 258 -21.95 -0.08 -6.95
C TYR A 258 -22.66 0.71 -8.06
N GLN A 259 -23.11 1.92 -7.72
CA GLN A 259 -23.83 2.79 -8.63
C GLN A 259 -23.16 4.17 -8.64
N TYR A 260 -22.99 4.74 -9.82
CA TYR A 260 -22.34 6.03 -10.02
C TYR A 260 -23.27 6.94 -10.82
N SER A 261 -23.28 8.21 -10.50
CA SER A 261 -23.98 9.23 -11.27
C SER A 261 -23.02 10.38 -11.59
N TYR A 262 -23.22 10.98 -12.76
CA TYR A 262 -22.32 11.98 -13.28
C TYR A 262 -23.06 13.25 -13.63
N ASP A 263 -22.37 14.39 -13.62
CA ASP A 263 -22.86 15.64 -14.15
C ASP A 263 -22.64 15.75 -15.67
N ASN A 264 -23.05 16.88 -16.24
CA ASN A 264 -22.89 17.13 -17.67
C ASN A 264 -21.41 17.27 -18.12
N ARG A 265 -20.47 17.47 -17.18
CA ARG A 265 -19.03 17.58 -17.40
C ARG A 265 -18.31 16.26 -17.15
N ASN A 266 -19.05 15.16 -16.93
CA ASN A 266 -18.58 13.82 -16.60
C ASN A 266 -17.86 13.71 -15.26
N HIS A 267 -18.13 14.59 -14.29
CA HIS A 267 -17.68 14.40 -12.93
C HIS A 267 -18.63 13.44 -12.19
N CYS A 268 -18.05 12.49 -11.45
CA CYS A 268 -18.84 11.62 -10.59
C CYS A 268 -19.40 12.43 -9.41
N ILE A 269 -20.71 12.70 -9.42
CA ILE A 269 -21.39 13.48 -8.37
C ILE A 269 -22.00 12.60 -7.27
N MET A 270 -22.14 11.29 -7.51
CA MET A 270 -22.63 10.34 -6.52
C MET A 270 -22.02 8.96 -6.73
N LYS A 271 -21.59 8.35 -5.64
CA LYS A 271 -21.20 6.94 -5.57
C LYS A 271 -22.00 6.26 -4.47
N LYS A 272 -22.81 5.27 -4.85
CA LYS A 272 -23.61 4.46 -3.93
C LYS A 272 -23.08 3.04 -3.89
N LYS A 273 -22.95 2.48 -2.70
CA LYS A 273 -22.64 1.07 -2.42
C LYS A 273 -23.57 0.58 -1.31
N THR A 274 -23.56 -0.71 -1.03
CA THR A 274 -24.36 -1.30 0.06
C THR A 274 -24.25 -0.47 1.33
N GLY A 275 -25.35 0.16 1.70
CA GLY A 275 -25.49 0.93 2.95
C GLY A 275 -24.72 2.23 3.04
N ASP A 276 -24.10 2.72 1.97
CA ASP A 276 -23.41 4.01 1.98
C ASP A 276 -23.63 4.75 0.66
N THR A 277 -23.68 6.09 0.75
CA THR A 277 -23.79 6.95 -0.42
C THR A 277 -22.92 8.18 -0.20
N ASN A 278 -21.95 8.35 -1.07
CA ASN A 278 -21.13 9.54 -1.10
C ASN A 278 -21.61 10.48 -2.21
N ARG A 279 -21.68 11.77 -1.91
CA ARG A 279 -21.99 12.84 -2.85
C ARG A 279 -20.81 13.76 -2.98
N TYR A 280 -20.65 14.34 -4.16
CA TYR A 280 -19.54 15.20 -4.51
C TYR A 280 -20.07 16.46 -5.19
N ALA A 281 -19.46 17.61 -4.93
CA ALA A 281 -19.74 18.83 -5.67
C ALA A 281 -18.45 19.50 -6.10
N TYR A 282 -18.42 19.91 -7.37
CA TYR A 282 -17.29 20.49 -8.04
C TYR A 282 -17.53 21.95 -8.40
N ASP A 283 -16.49 22.76 -8.36
CA ASP A 283 -16.53 24.15 -8.77
C ASP A 283 -16.40 24.31 -10.31
N LYS A 284 -16.33 25.54 -10.76
CA LYS A 284 -16.19 25.87 -12.20
C LYS A 284 -14.87 25.41 -12.80
N ALA A 285 -13.83 25.23 -11.98
CA ALA A 285 -12.53 24.74 -12.41
C ALA A 285 -12.36 23.21 -12.25
N ASP A 286 -13.49 22.47 -12.12
CA ASP A 286 -13.54 21.01 -12.00
C ASP A 286 -12.83 20.48 -10.72
N ARG A 287 -12.67 21.33 -9.70
CA ARG A 287 -12.07 20.95 -8.43
C ARG A 287 -13.14 20.44 -7.48
N LEU A 288 -12.88 19.31 -6.81
CA LEU A 288 -13.76 18.78 -5.77
C LEU A 288 -13.71 19.68 -4.54
N ILE A 289 -14.82 20.35 -4.25
CA ILE A 289 -14.95 21.27 -3.09
C ILE A 289 -15.71 20.61 -1.94
N PHE A 290 -16.77 19.86 -2.24
CA PHE A 290 -17.62 19.28 -1.21
C PHE A 290 -17.75 17.77 -1.36
N LEU A 291 -17.64 17.08 -0.22
CA LEU A 291 -17.86 15.66 -0.06
C LEU A 291 -18.87 15.43 1.06
N GLN A 292 -19.80 14.50 0.87
CA GLN A 292 -20.79 14.15 1.87
C GLN A 292 -21.05 12.65 1.88
N ASN A 293 -20.88 11.98 3.01
CA ASN A 293 -21.33 10.61 3.22
C ASN A 293 -22.81 10.58 3.69
N ARG A 294 -23.37 9.38 3.82
CA ARG A 294 -24.78 9.22 4.16
C ARG A 294 -25.13 9.66 5.60
N LEU A 295 -24.20 9.55 6.56
CA LEU A 295 -24.42 10.05 7.92
C LEU A 295 -24.49 11.57 7.92
N GLN A 296 -23.55 12.22 7.23
CA GLN A 296 -23.49 13.67 7.08
C GLN A 296 -24.74 14.23 6.36
N GLN A 297 -25.35 13.49 5.41
CA GLN A 297 -26.60 13.89 4.78
C GLN A 297 -27.73 14.12 5.81
N ARG A 298 -27.81 13.27 6.84
CA ARG A 298 -28.84 13.44 7.90
C ARG A 298 -28.60 14.64 8.80
N GLN A 299 -27.34 15.04 8.92
CA GLN A 299 -26.89 16.16 9.75
C GLN A 299 -26.76 17.45 8.95
N PHE A 300 -27.05 17.42 7.63
CA PHE A 300 -26.84 18.53 6.70
C PHE A 300 -25.37 18.98 6.62
N GLU A 301 -24.44 18.11 7.01
CA GLU A 301 -23.01 18.37 7.02
C GLU A 301 -22.37 18.02 5.68
N TRP A 302 -21.37 18.80 5.32
CA TRP A 302 -20.49 18.55 4.19
C TRP A 302 -19.04 18.73 4.62
N ILE A 303 -18.19 17.81 4.24
CA ILE A 303 -16.72 18.06 4.27
C ILE A 303 -16.44 19.00 3.11
N PHE A 304 -15.80 20.13 3.40
CA PHE A 304 -15.32 21.03 2.36
C PHE A 304 -13.79 21.07 2.31
N SER A 305 -13.26 21.27 1.11
CA SER A 305 -11.84 21.51 0.85
C SER A 305 -11.73 22.72 -0.07
N VAL A 306 -11.13 23.80 0.44
CA VAL A 306 -10.97 25.04 -0.30
C VAL A 306 -9.51 25.17 -0.72
N PRO A 307 -9.23 25.23 -2.02
CA PRO A 307 -7.88 25.47 -2.54
C PRO A 307 -7.54 26.95 -2.56
N ASP A 308 -6.25 27.27 -2.68
CA ASP A 308 -5.79 28.60 -3.05
C ASP A 308 -5.94 28.87 -4.56
N GLN A 309 -5.52 30.03 -5.01
CA GLN A 309 -5.52 30.40 -6.45
C GLN A 309 -4.60 29.52 -7.30
N LYS A 310 -3.61 28.85 -6.69
CA LYS A 310 -2.70 27.89 -7.36
C LYS A 310 -3.23 26.45 -7.36
N GLY A 311 -4.41 26.21 -6.72
CA GLY A 311 -5.05 24.91 -6.64
C GLY A 311 -4.58 24.01 -5.48
N ARG A 312 -3.78 24.54 -4.53
CA ARG A 312 -3.31 23.80 -3.35
C ARG A 312 -4.38 23.87 -2.25
N GLU A 313 -4.68 22.74 -1.61
CA GLU A 313 -5.64 22.69 -0.48
C GLU A 313 -5.10 23.54 0.69
N VAL A 314 -5.84 24.56 1.08
CA VAL A 314 -5.46 25.45 2.19
C VAL A 314 -6.40 25.35 3.38
N ILE A 315 -7.70 25.07 3.19
CA ILE A 315 -8.65 24.90 4.29
C ILE A 315 -9.48 23.66 4.04
N LYS A 316 -9.56 22.79 5.03
CA LYS A 316 -10.47 21.66 5.06
C LYS A 316 -11.29 21.70 6.33
N GLY A 317 -12.59 21.39 6.24
CA GLY A 317 -13.46 21.44 7.40
C GLY A 317 -14.82 20.83 7.16
N ILE A 318 -15.73 21.06 8.11
CA ILE A 318 -17.12 20.65 8.06
C ILE A 318 -17.98 21.88 7.94
N GLY A 319 -18.85 21.92 6.92
CA GLY A 319 -19.85 22.95 6.73
C GLY A 319 -21.25 22.39 6.93
N ILE A 320 -22.14 23.18 7.51
CA ILE A 320 -23.57 22.89 7.62
C ILE A 320 -24.30 23.60 6.50
N SER A 321 -25.05 22.85 5.69
CA SER A 321 -25.89 23.40 4.62
C SER A 321 -27.32 23.59 5.08
N SER A 322 -28.04 24.58 4.51
CA SER A 322 -29.47 24.75 4.70
C SER A 322 -30.31 23.78 3.87
N SER A 323 -29.72 23.02 2.98
CA SER A 323 -30.37 22.16 2.01
C SER A 323 -29.78 20.76 2.00
N LEU A 324 -30.60 19.75 1.73
CA LEU A 324 -30.16 18.39 1.43
C LEU A 324 -29.49 18.25 0.06
N ASN A 325 -29.70 19.23 -0.82
CA ASN A 325 -29.09 19.22 -2.15
C ASN A 325 -27.61 19.60 -2.06
N ALA A 326 -26.83 19.13 -3.03
CA ALA A 326 -25.46 19.55 -3.18
C ALA A 326 -25.36 21.08 -3.36
N PRO A 327 -24.35 21.77 -2.77
CA PRO A 327 -24.15 23.18 -2.98
C PRO A 327 -23.99 23.55 -4.46
N ALA A 328 -24.66 24.62 -4.89
CA ALA A 328 -24.67 25.03 -6.31
C ALA A 328 -23.43 25.86 -6.64
N ILE A 329 -22.27 25.23 -6.71
CA ILE A 329 -20.96 25.87 -6.95
C ILE A 329 -20.39 25.62 -8.35
N SER A 330 -21.10 24.88 -9.21
CA SER A 330 -20.60 24.50 -10.54
C SER A 330 -20.27 25.66 -11.48
N ASN A 331 -20.80 26.85 -11.20
CA ASN A 331 -20.62 28.07 -12.00
C ASN A 331 -19.70 29.11 -11.37
N VAL A 332 -19.17 28.85 -10.17
CA VAL A 332 -18.29 29.77 -9.43
C VAL A 332 -16.92 29.14 -9.18
N LEU A 333 -15.91 29.97 -8.96
CA LEU A 333 -14.57 29.53 -8.56
C LEU A 333 -14.46 29.65 -7.04
N VAL A 334 -14.36 28.52 -6.36
CA VAL A 334 -14.15 28.50 -4.91
C VAL A 334 -12.67 28.52 -4.61
N TYR A 335 -12.18 29.54 -3.93
CA TYR A 335 -10.76 29.62 -3.55
C TYR A 335 -10.59 30.42 -2.25
N ALA A 336 -9.44 30.25 -1.62
CA ALA A 336 -9.03 31.02 -0.47
C ALA A 336 -7.80 31.86 -0.80
N GLU A 337 -7.80 33.10 -0.29
CA GLU A 337 -6.70 34.04 -0.42
C GLU A 337 -6.09 34.34 0.94
N ARG A 338 -4.75 34.37 1.01
CA ARG A 338 -4.04 34.70 2.25
C ARG A 338 -4.36 36.12 2.70
N HIS A 339 -4.77 36.28 3.96
CA HIS A 339 -5.09 37.55 4.58
C HIS A 339 -4.34 37.70 5.90
N GLN A 340 -3.67 38.84 6.11
CA GLN A 340 -3.05 39.17 7.39
C GLN A 340 -4.11 39.74 8.34
N GLY A 341 -4.15 39.22 9.57
CA GLY A 341 -5.05 39.75 10.61
C GLY A 341 -6.38 39.03 10.74
N GLY A 342 -6.38 37.74 10.93
CA GLY A 342 -7.55 36.92 11.30
C GLY A 342 -8.24 36.23 10.14
N GLY A 343 -8.80 36.95 9.20
CA GLY A 343 -9.55 36.34 8.06
C GLY A 343 -10.83 35.59 8.43
N ALA A 344 -11.41 34.89 7.47
CA ALA A 344 -12.60 34.08 7.68
C ALA A 344 -12.31 32.93 8.65
N MET A 345 -13.15 32.75 9.66
CA MET A 345 -13.02 31.67 10.65
C MET A 345 -11.68 31.69 11.44
N ASP A 346 -11.02 32.84 11.52
CA ASP A 346 -9.71 32.99 12.20
C ASP A 346 -8.64 32.03 11.63
N THR A 347 -8.67 31.76 10.33
CA THR A 347 -7.74 30.86 9.66
C THR A 347 -6.55 31.57 9.00
N GLY A 348 -6.57 32.88 8.93
CA GLY A 348 -5.63 33.68 8.15
C GLY A 348 -5.91 33.65 6.63
N TYR A 349 -7.13 33.27 6.23
CA TYR A 349 -7.57 33.25 4.84
C TYR A 349 -8.96 33.89 4.68
N ILE A 350 -9.16 34.56 3.56
CA ILE A 350 -10.49 34.94 3.06
C ILE A 350 -10.94 33.88 2.07
N ILE A 351 -12.13 33.33 2.27
CA ILE A 351 -12.70 32.33 1.37
C ILE A 351 -13.68 33.02 0.43
N HIS A 352 -13.54 32.79 -0.86
CA HIS A 352 -14.40 33.31 -1.92
C HIS A 352 -15.35 32.20 -2.38
N ASP A 353 -16.64 32.56 -2.55
CA ASP A 353 -17.68 31.77 -3.20
C ASP A 353 -17.94 30.36 -2.60
N LEU A 354 -17.69 30.17 -1.30
CA LEU A 354 -18.10 28.94 -0.58
C LEU A 354 -19.62 28.97 -0.32
N LEU A 355 -20.38 28.92 -1.40
CA LEU A 355 -21.84 29.07 -1.39
C LEU A 355 -22.54 27.85 -0.75
N GLY A 356 -23.72 28.10 -0.17
CA GLY A 356 -24.60 27.04 0.35
C GLY A 356 -24.30 26.56 1.78
N MET A 357 -23.31 27.16 2.46
CA MET A 357 -22.98 26.85 3.86
C MET A 357 -23.57 27.92 4.79
N VAL A 358 -24.30 27.47 5.83
CA VAL A 358 -24.85 28.32 6.91
C VAL A 358 -23.79 28.56 7.98
N SER A 359 -23.00 27.53 8.26
CA SER A 359 -21.87 27.61 9.16
C SER A 359 -20.72 26.71 8.67
N THR A 360 -19.53 27.03 9.06
CA THR A 360 -18.33 26.30 8.71
C THR A 360 -17.43 26.13 9.94
N ASN A 361 -16.86 24.94 10.08
CA ASN A 361 -15.94 24.57 11.15
C ASN A 361 -14.67 24.01 10.51
N PRO A 362 -13.58 24.78 10.43
CA PRO A 362 -12.33 24.31 9.89
C PRO A 362 -11.75 23.20 10.79
N LYS A 363 -11.14 22.21 10.16
CA LYS A 363 -10.45 21.09 10.84
C LYS A 363 -8.96 21.08 10.53
N GLU A 364 -8.61 21.60 9.38
CA GLU A 364 -7.22 21.70 8.95
C GLU A 364 -7.03 22.98 8.14
N VAL A 365 -5.90 23.67 8.39
CA VAL A 365 -5.46 24.84 7.60
C VAL A 365 -4.01 24.62 7.23
N ASN A 366 -3.68 24.73 5.95
CA ASN A 366 -2.33 24.62 5.42
C ASN A 366 -1.82 25.99 4.97
N TYR A 367 -0.60 26.33 5.33
CA TYR A 367 0.08 27.57 4.97
C TYR A 367 1.20 27.28 3.99
N TYR A 368 1.40 28.15 3.02
CA TYR A 368 2.36 27.97 1.93
C TYR A 368 3.15 29.25 1.69
N ASP A 369 4.29 29.11 1.04
CA ASP A 369 5.08 30.16 0.42
C ASP A 369 5.85 31.06 1.38
N ASP A 370 5.39 31.29 2.63
CA ASP A 370 6.03 32.12 3.64
C ASP A 370 5.69 31.68 5.07
N TYR A 371 6.26 32.36 6.06
CA TYR A 371 6.02 32.11 7.49
C TYR A 371 5.20 33.26 8.17
N SER A 372 4.55 34.11 7.39
CA SER A 372 3.75 35.21 7.92
C SER A 372 2.60 34.75 8.82
N PHE A 373 2.12 33.53 8.63
CA PHE A 373 1.07 32.94 9.44
C PHE A 373 1.43 32.83 10.93
N LEU A 374 2.71 32.74 11.28
CA LEU A 374 3.16 32.69 12.68
C LEU A 374 2.82 33.95 13.45
N ALA A 375 2.74 35.11 12.78
CA ALA A 375 2.35 36.37 13.40
C ALA A 375 0.85 36.44 13.75
N ASP A 376 0.00 35.62 13.12
CA ASP A 376 -1.44 35.54 13.42
C ASP A 376 -1.69 34.91 14.81
N PHE A 377 -0.66 34.32 15.44
CA PHE A 377 -0.71 33.60 16.73
C PHE A 377 0.17 34.33 17.79
N GLU A 378 -0.07 35.62 18.02
CA GLU A 378 0.73 36.47 18.94
C GLU A 378 0.87 35.91 20.36
N SER A 379 -0.10 35.11 20.81
CA SER A 379 -0.05 34.41 22.11
C SER A 379 0.80 33.14 22.11
N GLN A 380 1.21 32.66 20.92
CA GLN A 380 2.01 31.45 20.79
C GLN A 380 3.50 31.78 20.81
N PRO A 381 4.28 30.95 21.46
CA PRO A 381 5.64 31.30 21.78
C PRO A 381 6.58 31.24 20.59
N THR A 382 7.63 31.99 20.72
CA THR A 382 8.83 32.12 19.90
C THR A 382 9.48 30.77 19.44
N ARG A 383 9.10 29.64 20.03
CA ARG A 383 9.69 28.34 19.69
C ARG A 383 9.19 27.72 18.37
N LEU A 384 8.09 28.21 17.81
CA LEU A 384 7.68 27.85 16.45
C LEU A 384 8.45 28.62 15.40
N SER A 385 8.93 29.83 15.75
CA SER A 385 9.72 30.64 14.86
C SER A 385 11.09 30.02 14.62
N LEU A 386 11.57 30.20 13.40
CA LEU A 386 12.90 29.78 13.02
C LEU A 386 13.97 30.45 13.93
N GLU A 387 14.66 29.65 14.69
CA GLU A 387 15.89 30.08 15.32
C GLU A 387 17.09 29.59 14.49
N TYR A 388 17.78 30.50 13.87
CA TYR A 388 19.05 30.24 13.16
C TYR A 388 20.14 29.67 14.07
N SER A 389 19.96 29.79 15.39
CA SER A 389 20.98 29.52 16.39
C SER A 389 20.87 28.14 17.01
N PHE A 390 20.26 27.14 16.48
CA PHE A 390 20.19 25.80 17.09
C PHE A 390 20.14 25.80 18.64
N LYS A 391 19.49 26.81 19.26
CA LYS A 391 19.47 26.97 20.73
C LYS A 391 18.82 25.76 21.42
N ASP A 392 17.85 25.15 20.76
CA ASP A 392 17.18 23.96 21.25
C ASP A 392 17.95 22.69 20.92
N PHE A 393 19.04 22.79 20.12
CA PHE A 393 19.81 21.60 19.73
C PHE A 393 20.60 21.07 20.94
N PRO A 394 20.57 19.76 21.20
CA PRO A 394 21.17 19.20 22.41
C PRO A 394 22.65 19.49 22.53
N SER A 395 23.10 19.99 23.67
CA SER A 395 24.49 20.37 23.91
C SER A 395 25.47 19.20 23.74
N TRP A 396 25.05 17.99 24.06
CA TRP A 396 25.82 16.76 23.91
C TRP A 396 25.96 16.30 22.45
N LEU A 397 25.16 16.85 21.51
CA LEU A 397 25.28 16.64 20.05
C LEU A 397 25.96 17.80 19.32
N LYS A 398 26.50 18.78 20.01
CA LYS A 398 27.03 20.00 19.39
C LYS A 398 28.11 19.76 18.34
N ASN A 399 28.87 18.66 18.46
CA ASN A 399 29.86 18.24 17.46
C ASN A 399 29.19 17.78 16.13
N LYS A 400 27.92 17.39 16.15
CA LYS A 400 27.14 16.97 14.98
C LYS A 400 26.28 18.10 14.39
N GLU A 401 26.18 19.25 15.05
CA GLU A 401 25.38 20.39 14.61
C GLU A 401 25.64 20.78 13.15
N LYS A 402 26.89 20.72 12.73
CA LYS A 402 27.34 21.06 11.37
C LYS A 402 26.78 20.13 10.28
N GLU A 403 26.28 18.96 10.65
CA GLU A 403 25.64 18.00 9.72
C GLU A 403 24.21 18.43 9.37
N PHE A 404 23.61 19.32 10.20
CA PHE A 404 22.28 19.84 10.01
C PHE A 404 22.33 21.15 9.24
N SER A 405 21.56 21.22 8.16
CA SER A 405 21.56 22.39 7.27
C SER A 405 20.91 23.61 7.91
N VAL A 406 21.35 24.78 7.51
CA VAL A 406 20.67 26.04 7.87
C VAL A 406 19.44 26.20 6.99
N PRO A 407 18.27 26.52 7.57
CA PRO A 407 17.04 26.72 6.82
C PRO A 407 17.11 27.84 5.79
N THR A 408 16.40 27.67 4.67
CA THR A 408 16.08 28.77 3.76
C THR A 408 14.79 29.45 4.23
N LEU A 409 14.74 30.77 4.15
CA LEU A 409 13.51 31.54 4.46
C LEU A 409 12.58 31.70 3.28
N ASN A 410 12.90 31.12 2.14
CA ASN A 410 12.08 31.22 0.94
C ASN A 410 11.46 29.85 0.62
N PRO A 411 10.34 29.47 1.27
CA PRO A 411 9.64 28.22 1.01
C PRO A 411 8.62 28.34 -0.14
N VAL A 412 8.85 29.22 -1.11
CA VAL A 412 7.94 29.43 -2.24
C VAL A 412 7.63 28.09 -2.93
N GLY A 413 6.33 27.79 -3.06
CA GLY A 413 5.84 26.53 -3.60
C GLY A 413 5.71 25.39 -2.57
N LEU A 414 6.27 25.56 -1.37
CA LEU A 414 6.26 24.55 -0.31
C LEU A 414 5.27 24.90 0.80
N GLN A 415 4.80 23.88 1.50
CA GLN A 415 3.96 24.04 2.70
C GLN A 415 4.84 24.52 3.85
N SER A 416 4.60 25.73 4.34
CA SER A 416 5.38 26.33 5.45
C SER A 416 4.81 26.03 6.83
N GLY A 417 3.52 25.66 6.90
CA GLY A 417 2.90 25.29 8.17
C GLY A 417 1.55 24.62 8.03
N LYS A 418 1.08 24.14 9.17
CA LYS A 418 -0.20 23.47 9.29
C LYS A 418 -0.83 23.78 10.64
N ARG A 419 -2.15 23.99 10.66
CA ARG A 419 -2.98 24.09 11.86
C ARG A 419 -4.00 22.96 11.83
N SER A 420 -3.99 22.10 12.83
CA SER A 420 -4.93 20.98 12.99
C SER A 420 -5.82 21.22 14.21
N TYR A 421 -7.13 21.27 14.01
CA TYR A 421 -8.10 21.50 15.07
C TYR A 421 -8.48 20.18 15.74
N LEU A 422 -8.43 20.18 17.07
CA LEU A 422 -8.90 19.08 17.91
C LEU A 422 -10.42 19.19 18.14
N ASP A 423 -11.03 18.12 18.65
CA ASP A 423 -12.50 18.08 18.84
C ASP A 423 -13.02 19.12 19.85
N ASN A 424 -12.17 19.61 20.77
CA ASN A 424 -12.51 20.63 21.76
C ASN A 424 -12.26 22.08 21.29
N ASN A 425 -12.13 22.31 19.98
CA ASN A 425 -11.75 23.58 19.34
C ASN A 425 -10.34 24.10 19.67
N ASN A 426 -9.54 23.35 20.44
CA ASN A 426 -8.11 23.60 20.52
C ASN A 426 -7.45 23.18 19.19
N TYR A 427 -6.22 23.61 18.99
CA TYR A 427 -5.49 23.26 17.77
C TYR A 427 -4.01 22.97 18.05
N LEU A 428 -3.43 22.20 17.17
CA LEU A 428 -1.99 22.01 17.06
C LEU A 428 -1.48 22.82 15.88
N LEU A 429 -0.41 23.54 16.09
CA LEU A 429 0.25 24.35 15.06
C LEU A 429 1.62 23.77 14.76
N THR A 430 1.94 23.57 13.49
CA THR A 430 3.22 23.04 13.02
C THR A 430 3.83 24.03 12.02
N ALA A 431 5.13 24.33 12.15
CA ALA A 431 5.94 25.04 11.18
C ALA A 431 6.98 24.10 10.57
N LEU A 432 7.15 24.17 9.24
CA LEU A 432 8.04 23.34 8.45
C LEU A 432 9.12 24.20 7.82
N TYR A 433 10.39 23.85 8.02
CA TYR A 433 11.53 24.58 7.50
C TYR A 433 12.36 23.71 6.56
N TYR A 434 12.84 24.32 5.49
CA TYR A 434 13.41 23.63 4.36
C TYR A 434 14.85 24.04 4.09
N ASP A 435 15.62 23.12 3.50
CA ASP A 435 16.89 23.45 2.88
C ASP A 435 16.68 24.00 1.45
N LYS A 436 17.78 24.36 0.79
CA LYS A 436 17.76 24.87 -0.59
C LYS A 436 17.27 23.86 -1.64
N LYS A 437 17.19 22.57 -1.28
CA LYS A 437 16.66 21.49 -2.14
C LYS A 437 15.18 21.21 -1.88
N GLY A 438 14.52 21.97 -0.97
CA GLY A 438 13.12 21.76 -0.60
C GLY A 438 12.88 20.56 0.32
N ARG A 439 13.90 20.07 1.05
CA ARG A 439 13.76 18.99 2.03
C ARG A 439 13.50 19.60 3.42
N ILE A 440 12.61 18.98 4.19
CA ILE A 440 12.30 19.41 5.56
C ILE A 440 13.51 19.14 6.43
N ILE A 441 14.11 20.19 7.01
CA ILE A 441 15.26 20.09 7.92
C ILE A 441 14.91 20.42 9.36
N GLN A 442 13.79 21.13 9.58
CA GLN A 442 13.22 21.32 10.91
C GLN A 442 11.70 21.26 10.81
N GLN A 443 11.09 20.62 11.79
CA GLN A 443 9.67 20.68 12.06
C GLN A 443 9.50 21.12 13.51
N ARG A 444 8.64 22.10 13.75
CA ARG A 444 8.37 22.64 15.08
C ARG A 444 6.87 22.69 15.27
N GLY A 445 6.36 21.99 16.27
CA GLY A 445 4.93 21.90 16.52
C GLY A 445 4.58 22.07 17.99
N THR A 446 3.36 22.56 18.26
CA THR A 446 2.74 22.39 19.58
C THR A 446 2.27 20.94 19.73
N ASN A 447 2.32 20.39 20.93
CA ASN A 447 1.81 19.07 21.23
C ASN A 447 0.51 19.10 22.06
N HIS A 448 -0.16 17.97 22.17
CA HIS A 448 -1.45 17.84 22.86
C HIS A 448 -1.35 18.02 24.39
N LEU A 449 -0.13 18.00 24.96
CA LEU A 449 0.14 18.22 26.38
C LEU A 449 0.41 19.71 26.69
N GLY A 450 0.26 20.60 25.70
CA GLY A 450 0.50 22.03 25.84
C GLY A 450 1.97 22.43 25.75
N GLY A 451 2.85 21.49 25.36
CA GLY A 451 4.27 21.72 25.13
C GLY A 451 4.59 21.77 23.63
N TYR A 452 5.79 21.33 23.27
CA TYR A 452 6.32 21.36 21.90
C TYR A 452 6.99 20.05 21.53
N ASP A 453 6.87 19.69 20.23
CA ASP A 453 7.71 18.71 19.58
C ASP A 453 8.56 19.41 18.53
N ILE A 454 9.87 19.19 18.57
CA ILE A 454 10.82 19.82 17.68
C ILE A 454 11.69 18.73 17.06
N ASP A 455 11.70 18.68 15.74
CA ASP A 455 12.49 17.73 14.97
C ASP A 455 13.55 18.46 14.15
N PHE A 456 14.76 17.89 14.08
CA PHE A 456 15.81 18.30 13.18
C PHE A 456 16.22 17.12 12.30
N TYR A 457 16.37 17.35 11.01
CA TYR A 457 16.77 16.34 10.04
C TYR A 457 18.05 16.74 9.34
N SER A 458 18.95 15.78 9.16
CA SER A 458 20.07 15.89 8.24
C SER A 458 19.98 14.81 7.18
N TYR A 459 20.58 15.08 6.02
CA TYR A 459 20.45 14.21 4.85
C TYR A 459 21.81 13.87 4.27
N THR A 460 21.89 12.70 3.65
CA THR A 460 22.99 12.38 2.73
C THR A 460 22.95 13.31 1.53
N PHE A 461 23.99 13.29 0.72
CA PHE A 461 24.02 14.07 -0.52
C PHE A 461 22.91 13.63 -1.50
N SER A 462 22.65 12.33 -1.57
CA SER A 462 21.58 11.72 -2.39
C SER A 462 20.15 12.00 -1.90
N GLY A 463 19.98 12.36 -0.62
CA GLY A 463 18.69 12.73 -0.05
C GLY A 463 18.11 11.78 0.98
N SER A 464 18.81 10.68 1.29
CA SER A 464 18.40 9.80 2.39
C SER A 464 18.61 10.47 3.74
N THR A 465 17.72 10.22 4.72
CA THR A 465 17.87 10.77 6.08
C THR A 465 19.14 10.21 6.72
N LYS A 466 20.05 11.09 7.14
CA LYS A 466 21.31 10.74 7.80
C LYS A 466 21.19 10.84 9.32
N GLY A 467 20.57 11.89 9.82
CA GLY A 467 20.36 12.10 11.23
C GLY A 467 19.00 12.71 11.53
N HIS A 468 18.41 12.31 12.64
CA HIS A 468 17.16 12.85 13.16
C HIS A 468 17.30 13.10 14.66
N VAL A 469 16.98 14.30 15.10
CA VAL A 469 16.88 14.68 16.51
C VAL A 469 15.44 15.02 16.79
N HIS A 470 14.85 14.39 17.80
CA HIS A 470 13.52 14.69 18.30
C HIS A 470 13.59 15.21 19.72
N LEU A 471 12.94 16.34 19.99
CA LEU A 471 12.81 16.93 21.30
C LEU A 471 11.34 16.99 21.68
N HIS A 472 10.99 16.37 22.80
CA HIS A 472 9.69 16.51 23.42
C HIS A 472 9.80 17.45 24.62
N LEU A 473 9.01 18.54 24.63
CA LEU A 473 8.99 19.54 25.68
C LEU A 473 7.61 19.54 26.35
N ASP A 474 7.63 19.71 27.67
CA ASP A 474 6.42 19.86 28.48
C ASP A 474 5.78 21.26 28.33
N SER A 475 4.67 21.50 29.05
CA SER A 475 3.96 22.79 29.07
C SER A 475 4.81 23.94 29.63
N ASP A 476 5.77 23.65 30.52
CA ASP A 476 6.71 24.63 31.07
C ASP A 476 7.91 24.88 30.16
N LYS A 477 7.92 24.22 28.99
CA LYS A 477 8.96 24.31 27.95
C LYS A 477 10.30 23.70 28.37
N ASN A 478 10.29 22.77 29.36
CA ASN A 478 11.45 21.99 29.67
C ASN A 478 11.54 20.80 28.70
N THR A 479 12.73 20.51 28.24
CA THR A 479 12.97 19.31 27.43
C THR A 479 12.88 18.08 28.35
N VAL A 480 11.89 17.22 28.10
CA VAL A 480 11.63 16.00 28.85
C VAL A 480 12.34 14.81 28.21
N ILE A 481 12.26 14.73 26.86
CA ILE A 481 12.87 13.66 26.08
C ILE A 481 13.67 14.27 24.95
N THR A 482 14.87 13.72 24.74
CA THR A 482 15.69 13.99 23.56
C THR A 482 16.10 12.67 22.95
N GLU A 483 15.69 12.44 21.73
CA GLU A 483 16.05 11.25 20.95
C GLU A 483 16.96 11.67 19.79
N TYR A 484 17.98 10.89 19.56
CA TYR A 484 18.84 11.05 18.40
C TYR A 484 18.95 9.73 17.66
N TYR A 485 18.72 9.76 16.35
CA TYR A 485 18.90 8.66 15.42
C TYR A 485 19.98 9.01 14.41
N ASP A 486 20.95 8.11 14.22
CA ASP A 486 21.98 8.18 13.18
C ASP A 486 21.78 7.00 12.23
N TYR A 487 21.57 7.30 10.96
CA TYR A 487 21.32 6.30 9.92
C TYR A 487 22.57 6.13 9.07
N VAL A 488 23.14 4.93 9.08
CA VAL A 488 24.33 4.58 8.34
C VAL A 488 23.95 3.75 7.12
N TYR A 489 24.46 4.14 5.96
CA TYR A 489 24.20 3.48 4.69
C TYR A 489 25.44 2.78 4.16
N ASP A 490 25.27 1.72 3.38
CA ASP A 490 26.34 1.07 2.66
C ASP A 490 26.64 1.74 1.30
N ASN A 491 27.55 1.17 0.53
CA ASN A 491 27.94 1.68 -0.79
C ASN A 491 26.82 1.65 -1.86
N GLY A 492 25.77 0.88 -1.64
CA GLY A 492 24.57 0.82 -2.49
C GLY A 492 23.41 1.66 -1.96
N GLU A 493 23.66 2.55 -1.00
CA GLU A 493 22.64 3.39 -0.33
C GLU A 493 21.55 2.58 0.42
N ARG A 494 21.86 1.34 0.83
CA ARG A 494 20.96 0.56 1.67
C ARG A 494 21.24 0.86 3.14
N LEU A 495 20.18 0.94 3.94
CA LEU A 495 20.28 1.19 5.39
C LEU A 495 21.07 0.05 6.06
N LYS A 496 22.28 0.32 6.51
CA LYS A 496 23.16 -0.64 7.16
C LYS A 496 22.94 -0.68 8.67
N GLN A 497 22.78 0.50 9.31
CA GLN A 497 22.69 0.57 10.74
C GLN A 497 21.83 1.76 11.18
N VAL A 498 21.07 1.56 12.25
CA VAL A 498 20.37 2.61 12.99
C VAL A 498 20.94 2.69 14.39
N ILE A 499 21.57 3.80 14.70
CA ILE A 499 22.12 4.10 16.03
C ILE A 499 21.16 5.07 16.73
N TYR A 500 20.86 4.81 17.97
CA TYR A 500 19.95 5.58 18.80
C TYR A 500 20.62 6.05 20.07
N ARG A 501 20.28 7.26 20.50
CA ARG A 501 20.72 7.82 21.78
C ARG A 501 19.56 8.54 22.46
N LEU A 502 19.26 8.18 23.68
CA LEU A 502 18.25 8.83 24.51
C LEU A 502 18.92 9.74 25.53
N ASN A 503 18.47 11.00 25.63
CA ASN A 503 18.88 11.99 26.66
C ASN A 503 20.41 12.14 26.87
N GLY A 504 21.21 11.85 25.85
CA GLY A 504 22.67 11.92 25.94
C GLY A 504 23.33 10.69 26.55
N GLU A 505 22.60 9.62 26.79
CA GLU A 505 23.12 8.33 27.24
C GLU A 505 24.03 7.68 26.19
N GLN A 506 24.46 6.46 26.41
CA GLN A 506 25.30 5.72 25.47
C GLN A 506 24.53 5.33 24.19
N ASP A 507 25.26 5.29 23.08
CA ASP A 507 24.72 4.83 21.81
C ASP A 507 24.24 3.38 21.89
N THR A 508 23.01 3.16 21.41
CA THR A 508 22.43 1.84 21.22
C THR A 508 22.22 1.57 19.74
N ILE A 509 22.76 0.49 19.25
CA ILE A 509 22.48 0.05 17.89
C ILE A 509 21.10 -0.62 17.90
N LEU A 510 20.07 0.09 17.43
CA LEU A 510 18.70 -0.47 17.34
C LEU A 510 18.65 -1.61 16.34
N SER A 511 19.27 -1.42 15.16
CA SER A 511 19.34 -2.44 14.14
C SER A 511 20.64 -2.33 13.35
N GLU A 512 21.21 -3.49 12.99
CA GLU A 512 22.30 -3.63 12.03
C GLU A 512 21.86 -4.61 10.96
N ASN A 513 21.81 -4.15 9.70
CA ASN A 513 21.32 -4.89 8.56
C ASN A 513 22.48 -5.41 7.72
N GLU A 514 22.41 -6.67 7.35
CA GLU A 514 23.31 -7.28 6.38
C GLU A 514 22.53 -7.69 5.14
N TYR A 515 23.11 -7.51 3.98
CA TYR A 515 22.50 -7.86 2.70
C TYR A 515 23.29 -8.96 2.01
N ASP A 516 22.61 -9.79 1.24
CA ASP A 516 23.25 -10.77 0.39
C ASP A 516 23.85 -10.11 -0.88
N ASN A 517 24.58 -10.88 -1.67
CA ASN A 517 25.20 -10.37 -2.90
C ASN A 517 24.21 -9.94 -3.98
N LEU A 518 22.93 -10.27 -3.84
CA LEU A 518 21.83 -9.80 -4.68
C LEU A 518 21.12 -8.56 -4.10
N CYS A 519 21.69 -7.97 -3.04
CA CYS A 519 21.18 -6.78 -2.35
C CYS A 519 19.86 -7.00 -1.58
N ARG A 520 19.50 -8.26 -1.25
CA ARG A 520 18.34 -8.59 -0.41
C ARG A 520 18.76 -8.61 1.06
N LEU A 521 17.84 -8.26 1.96
CA LEU A 521 18.08 -8.30 3.40
C LEU A 521 18.37 -9.74 3.85
N LYS A 522 19.58 -10.01 4.31
CA LYS A 522 20.05 -11.33 4.73
C LYS A 522 19.91 -11.53 6.23
N SER A 523 20.28 -10.52 7.00
CA SER A 523 20.15 -10.56 8.45
C SER A 523 19.90 -9.19 9.05
N VAL A 524 19.23 -9.20 10.21
CA VAL A 524 19.04 -8.03 11.07
C VAL A 524 19.51 -8.41 12.47
N LYS A 525 20.45 -7.66 13.01
CA LYS A 525 20.82 -7.75 14.43
C LYS A 525 20.16 -6.60 15.17
N LEU A 526 19.44 -6.89 16.24
CA LEU A 526 18.70 -5.93 17.04
C LEU A 526 19.41 -5.70 18.38
N ASN A 527 19.21 -4.50 18.93
CA ASN A 527 19.61 -4.13 20.28
C ASN A 527 21.07 -4.54 20.60
N ASN A 528 22.03 -3.84 19.97
CA ASN A 528 23.48 -4.11 20.12
C ASN A 528 23.87 -5.55 19.76
N GLY A 529 23.15 -6.20 18.85
CA GLY A 529 23.42 -7.56 18.41
C GLY A 529 22.95 -8.67 19.33
N THR A 530 22.14 -8.35 20.34
CA THR A 530 21.61 -9.36 21.30
C THR A 530 20.65 -10.35 20.65
N THR A 531 19.99 -9.96 19.57
CA THR A 531 19.08 -10.80 18.80
C THR A 531 19.38 -10.66 17.31
N ALA A 532 19.62 -11.78 16.66
CA ALA A 532 19.82 -11.82 15.22
C ALA A 532 18.64 -12.56 14.57
N LEU A 533 18.10 -11.99 13.50
CA LEU A 533 17.15 -12.63 12.59
C LEU A 533 17.86 -12.83 11.25
N THR A 534 17.72 -14.01 10.67
CA THR A 534 18.21 -14.30 9.32
C THR A 534 17.07 -14.64 8.39
N TYR A 535 17.22 -14.30 7.12
CA TYR A 535 16.20 -14.45 6.08
C TYR A 535 16.77 -15.22 4.91
N ASP A 536 16.03 -16.20 4.40
CA ASP A 536 16.34 -16.87 3.15
C ASP A 536 15.22 -16.66 2.13
N TYR A 537 15.61 -16.70 0.86
CA TYR A 537 14.70 -16.44 -0.27
C TYR A 537 14.86 -17.52 -1.33
N ASN A 538 13.75 -17.86 -1.98
CA ASN A 538 13.81 -18.72 -3.15
C ASN A 538 14.27 -17.94 -4.40
N ILE A 539 14.32 -18.61 -5.54
CA ILE A 539 14.73 -18.02 -6.83
C ILE A 539 13.79 -16.87 -7.28
N ARG A 540 12.53 -16.85 -6.84
CA ARG A 540 11.56 -15.78 -7.14
C ARG A 540 11.60 -14.61 -6.15
N ASN A 541 12.60 -14.55 -5.28
CA ASN A 541 12.73 -13.59 -4.19
C ASN A 541 11.59 -13.67 -3.15
N TRP A 542 10.86 -14.77 -3.09
CA TRP A 542 9.92 -14.99 -2.01
C TRP A 542 10.69 -15.46 -0.78
N MET A 543 10.37 -14.88 0.36
CA MET A 543 10.95 -15.29 1.63
C MET A 543 10.51 -16.73 1.95
N ILE A 544 11.47 -17.59 2.24
CA ILE A 544 11.24 -19.00 2.60
C ILE A 544 11.60 -19.32 4.04
N SER A 545 12.38 -18.49 4.71
CA SER A 545 12.66 -18.68 6.13
C SER A 545 12.92 -17.37 6.87
N ILE A 546 12.54 -17.37 8.15
CA ILE A 546 13.01 -16.47 9.20
C ILE A 546 13.60 -17.37 10.28
N ASP A 547 14.84 -17.12 10.68
CA ASP A 547 15.50 -17.87 11.75
C ASP A 547 16.05 -16.90 12.81
N SER A 548 15.68 -17.14 14.07
CA SER A 548 16.23 -16.46 15.24
C SER A 548 16.38 -17.43 16.39
N PRO A 549 17.10 -17.08 17.48
CA PRO A 549 17.21 -17.91 18.67
C PRO A 549 15.86 -18.20 19.36
N PHE A 550 14.87 -17.33 19.17
CA PHE A 550 13.59 -17.41 19.85
C PHE A 550 12.46 -17.99 19.00
N PHE A 551 12.54 -17.78 17.68
CA PHE A 551 11.50 -18.16 16.75
C PHE A 551 12.08 -18.46 15.36
N LYS A 552 11.68 -19.60 14.81
CA LYS A 552 12.00 -20.03 13.45
C LYS A 552 10.72 -20.25 12.67
N GLN A 553 10.68 -19.79 11.43
CA GLN A 553 9.57 -20.00 10.51
C GLN A 553 10.09 -20.42 9.15
N LYS A 554 9.42 -21.37 8.49
CA LYS A 554 9.65 -21.71 7.10
C LYS A 554 8.35 -21.64 6.31
N LEU A 555 8.42 -21.05 5.14
CA LEU A 555 7.32 -20.98 4.17
C LEU A 555 7.68 -21.85 2.96
N HIS A 556 6.76 -22.70 2.59
CA HIS A 556 6.88 -23.59 1.44
C HIS A 556 5.85 -23.20 0.38
N TYR A 557 6.24 -23.24 -0.87
CA TYR A 557 5.41 -22.87 -2.01
C TYR A 557 5.24 -24.07 -2.95
N THR A 558 6.30 -24.48 -3.61
CA THR A 558 6.34 -25.61 -4.54
C THR A 558 6.85 -26.90 -3.91
N ASP A 559 7.23 -26.84 -2.66
CA ASP A 559 7.78 -27.93 -1.85
C ASP A 559 7.05 -28.05 -0.51
N GLY A 560 7.61 -28.82 0.43
CA GLY A 560 7.08 -29.00 1.78
C GLY A 560 6.00 -30.06 1.89
N ALA A 561 5.22 -29.99 2.97
CA ALA A 561 4.22 -31.01 3.32
C ALA A 561 2.84 -30.79 2.69
N GLY A 562 2.60 -29.62 2.07
CA GLY A 562 1.35 -29.26 1.41
C GLY A 562 1.34 -29.62 -0.08
N THR A 563 0.23 -29.32 -0.76
CA THR A 563 0.14 -29.40 -2.22
C THR A 563 0.91 -28.25 -2.84
N PRO A 564 1.85 -28.48 -3.77
CA PRO A 564 2.60 -27.44 -4.43
C PRO A 564 1.71 -26.34 -5.03
N CYS A 565 2.07 -25.07 -4.80
CA CYS A 565 1.44 -23.88 -5.36
C CYS A 565 2.49 -23.09 -6.14
N TYR A 566 2.17 -22.75 -7.40
CA TYR A 566 3.12 -22.03 -8.27
C TYR A 566 2.78 -20.55 -8.43
N ASN A 567 1.57 -20.13 -8.08
CA ASN A 567 1.05 -18.77 -8.21
C ASN A 567 1.37 -17.84 -7.03
N GLY A 568 2.19 -18.30 -6.08
CA GLY A 568 2.59 -17.54 -4.89
C GLY A 568 1.78 -17.83 -3.63
N ASN A 569 0.77 -18.70 -3.70
CA ASN A 569 0.11 -19.19 -2.50
C ASN A 569 1.07 -20.10 -1.69
N VAL A 570 1.01 -20.01 -0.37
CA VAL A 570 1.84 -20.82 0.54
C VAL A 570 1.22 -22.24 0.61
N SER A 571 1.98 -23.26 0.23
CA SER A 571 1.52 -24.66 0.29
C SER A 571 1.50 -25.21 1.72
N SER A 572 2.52 -24.84 2.49
CA SER A 572 2.63 -25.18 3.91
C SER A 572 3.58 -24.22 4.61
N MET A 573 3.41 -24.08 5.93
CA MET A 573 4.36 -23.37 6.76
C MET A 573 4.68 -24.17 8.02
N THR A 574 5.90 -24.01 8.52
CA THR A 574 6.31 -24.55 9.81
C THR A 574 6.87 -23.44 10.68
N TRP A 575 6.71 -23.57 11.99
CA TRP A 575 7.36 -22.71 12.96
C TRP A 575 7.85 -23.50 14.16
N GLN A 576 8.78 -22.92 14.90
CA GLN A 576 9.32 -23.44 16.13
C GLN A 576 9.71 -22.29 17.04
N THR A 577 9.37 -22.38 18.31
CA THR A 577 9.91 -21.49 19.36
C THR A 577 11.13 -22.14 20.02
N ALA A 578 11.87 -21.38 20.84
CA ALA A 578 13.03 -21.92 21.57
C ALA A 578 12.68 -23.12 22.47
N SER A 579 11.42 -23.19 22.94
CA SER A 579 10.95 -24.20 23.90
C SER A 579 9.98 -25.21 23.31
N SER A 580 9.64 -25.13 22.02
CA SER A 580 8.66 -26.03 21.37
C SER A 580 9.28 -26.90 20.29
N GLY A 581 8.61 -28.00 19.94
CA GLY A 581 8.86 -28.75 18.71
C GLY A 581 8.39 -27.98 17.49
N ILE A 582 8.63 -28.55 16.31
CA ILE A 582 8.15 -28.00 15.04
C ILE A 582 6.65 -28.21 14.96
N SER A 583 5.92 -27.12 14.71
CA SER A 583 4.49 -27.07 14.42
C SER A 583 4.27 -26.43 13.07
N GLY A 584 3.11 -26.63 12.44
CA GLY A 584 2.84 -26.00 11.16
C GLY A 584 1.45 -26.27 10.62
N TYR A 585 1.22 -25.70 9.43
CA TYR A 585 -0.02 -25.85 8.67
C TYR A 585 0.26 -26.31 7.24
N LYS A 586 -0.62 -27.14 6.71
CA LYS A 586 -0.78 -27.41 5.28
C LYS A 586 -2.01 -26.66 4.80
N PHE A 587 -1.86 -25.88 3.72
CA PHE A 587 -2.95 -25.08 3.18
C PHE A 587 -3.57 -25.71 1.94
N SER A 588 -4.86 -25.51 1.75
CA SER A 588 -5.55 -25.78 0.50
C SER A 588 -6.36 -24.58 0.06
N TYR A 589 -6.54 -24.42 -1.25
CA TYR A 589 -7.20 -23.28 -1.87
C TYR A 589 -8.27 -23.77 -2.86
N ASP A 590 -9.30 -22.96 -3.06
CA ASP A 590 -10.33 -23.19 -4.07
C ASP A 590 -9.93 -22.62 -5.45
N GLY A 591 -10.81 -22.73 -6.42
CA GLY A 591 -10.59 -22.25 -7.79
C GLY A 591 -10.40 -20.73 -7.91
N LEU A 592 -10.75 -19.96 -6.88
CA LEU A 592 -10.57 -18.50 -6.82
C LEU A 592 -9.38 -18.07 -5.95
N ASN A 593 -8.44 -18.97 -5.64
CA ASN A 593 -7.31 -18.73 -4.77
C ASN A 593 -7.69 -18.31 -3.33
N ARG A 594 -8.89 -18.71 -2.84
CA ARG A 594 -9.31 -18.50 -1.46
C ARG A 594 -8.91 -19.70 -0.60
N MET A 595 -8.39 -19.45 0.59
CA MET A 595 -8.03 -20.52 1.53
C MET A 595 -9.29 -21.33 1.90
N LYS A 596 -9.18 -22.66 1.83
CA LYS A 596 -10.20 -23.62 2.30
C LYS A 596 -9.80 -24.22 3.63
N ASP A 597 -8.61 -24.76 3.69
CA ASP A 597 -8.14 -25.49 4.86
C ASP A 597 -6.76 -25.02 5.28
N ALA A 598 -6.56 -24.93 6.58
CA ALA A 598 -5.29 -24.87 7.27
C ALA A 598 -5.23 -26.08 8.22
N ILE A 599 -4.61 -27.16 7.76
CA ILE A 599 -4.53 -28.42 8.52
C ILE A 599 -3.27 -28.44 9.34
N TYR A 600 -3.45 -28.44 10.66
CA TYR A 600 -2.36 -28.46 11.63
C TYR A 600 -1.67 -29.80 11.70
N GLY A 601 -0.36 -29.78 11.93
CA GLY A 601 0.44 -30.93 12.24
C GLY A 601 1.76 -30.54 12.91
N GLU A 602 2.46 -31.51 13.46
CA GLU A 602 3.76 -31.35 14.10
C GLU A 602 4.83 -32.22 13.44
N GLY A 603 6.10 -31.87 13.68
CA GLY A 603 7.27 -32.49 13.06
C GLY A 603 7.53 -31.96 11.65
N ASN A 604 8.67 -32.34 11.06
CA ASN A 604 9.12 -31.85 9.75
C ASN A 604 8.11 -32.07 8.62
N ASN A 605 7.37 -33.18 8.65
CA ASN A 605 6.40 -33.54 7.62
C ASN A 605 4.95 -33.22 8.03
N LEU A 606 4.76 -32.52 9.16
CA LEU A 606 3.45 -32.18 9.70
C LEU A 606 2.52 -33.42 9.76
N SER A 607 3.04 -34.53 10.28
CA SER A 607 2.36 -35.83 10.34
C SER A 607 2.01 -36.29 11.77
N MET A 608 2.51 -35.59 12.79
CA MET A 608 2.22 -35.88 14.20
C MET A 608 1.18 -34.92 14.74
N ASN A 609 0.47 -35.33 15.78
CA ASN A 609 -0.51 -34.51 16.50
C ASN A 609 -1.47 -33.74 15.57
N LEU A 610 -1.91 -34.47 14.54
CA LEU A 610 -2.78 -33.92 13.50
C LEU A 610 -4.09 -33.40 14.06
N ASN A 611 -4.64 -32.38 13.39
CA ASN A 611 -5.96 -31.82 13.62
C ASN A 611 -6.16 -31.11 14.98
N ARG A 612 -5.09 -30.82 15.72
CA ARG A 612 -5.21 -30.13 17.01
C ARG A 612 -5.72 -28.70 16.88
N PHE A 613 -5.30 -28.00 15.82
CA PHE A 613 -5.59 -26.56 15.62
C PHE A 613 -5.98 -26.26 14.16
N ASN A 614 -6.76 -27.14 13.55
CA ASN A 614 -7.22 -26.91 12.18
C ASN A 614 -8.13 -25.67 12.10
N GLU A 615 -8.03 -24.97 11.00
CA GLU A 615 -9.02 -23.97 10.56
C GLU A 615 -9.53 -24.35 9.17
N GLN A 616 -10.84 -24.49 9.01
CA GLN A 616 -11.47 -24.97 7.78
C GLN A 616 -12.64 -24.07 7.41
N ILE A 617 -12.55 -23.42 6.26
CA ILE A 617 -13.65 -22.61 5.74
C ILE A 617 -14.58 -23.53 4.95
N THR A 618 -15.80 -23.75 5.49
CA THR A 618 -16.77 -24.69 4.94
C THR A 618 -17.59 -24.11 3.79
N GLY A 619 -17.56 -22.77 3.62
CA GLY A 619 -18.25 -22.13 2.50
C GLY A 619 -17.93 -20.67 2.35
N TYR A 620 -18.03 -20.21 1.11
CA TYR A 620 -18.02 -18.80 0.73
C TYR A 620 -19.25 -18.49 -0.11
N ASP A 621 -19.79 -17.28 0.04
CA ASP A 621 -20.72 -16.77 -0.96
C ASP A 621 -19.98 -16.33 -2.24
N LYS A 622 -20.72 -15.92 -3.26
CA LYS A 622 -20.11 -15.46 -4.51
C LYS A 622 -19.36 -14.14 -4.38
N ASN A 623 -19.65 -13.30 -3.37
CA ASN A 623 -18.89 -12.07 -3.05
C ASN A 623 -17.70 -12.32 -2.13
N ARG A 624 -17.38 -13.61 -1.84
CA ARG A 624 -16.24 -14.05 -1.01
C ARG A 624 -16.44 -13.82 0.49
N ASN A 625 -17.68 -13.60 0.97
CA ASN A 625 -17.98 -13.63 2.39
C ASN A 625 -17.88 -15.08 2.90
N ILE A 626 -17.28 -15.28 4.06
CA ILE A 626 -17.17 -16.60 4.72
C ILE A 626 -18.55 -16.97 5.27
N LEU A 627 -19.13 -18.08 4.81
CA LEU A 627 -20.42 -18.59 5.27
C LEU A 627 -20.29 -19.55 6.44
N GLY A 628 -19.16 -20.25 6.54
CA GLY A 628 -18.90 -21.17 7.63
C GLY A 628 -17.43 -21.39 7.89
N LEU A 629 -17.08 -21.58 9.17
CA LEU A 629 -15.71 -21.77 9.65
C LEU A 629 -15.71 -22.78 10.79
N LYS A 630 -14.91 -23.84 10.64
CA LYS A 630 -14.62 -24.77 11.73
C LYS A 630 -13.23 -24.51 12.27
N ARG A 631 -13.12 -24.41 13.61
CA ARG A 631 -11.84 -24.32 14.29
C ARG A 631 -11.69 -25.44 15.31
N PHE A 632 -10.51 -26.01 15.36
CA PHE A 632 -10.12 -27.00 16.35
C PHE A 632 -9.15 -26.38 17.34
N GLY A 633 -9.22 -26.78 18.58
CA GLY A 633 -8.37 -26.28 19.63
C GLY A 633 -8.42 -27.18 20.87
N GLN A 634 -7.85 -26.71 21.97
CA GLN A 634 -7.88 -27.42 23.25
C GLN A 634 -9.30 -27.43 23.83
N THR A 635 -9.80 -28.61 24.17
CA THR A 635 -11.08 -28.81 24.84
C THR A 635 -10.88 -29.14 26.32
N SER A 636 -9.65 -29.56 26.70
CA SER A 636 -9.16 -29.74 28.08
C SER A 636 -7.65 -29.48 28.14
N GLN A 637 -7.03 -29.69 29.29
CA GLN A 637 -5.57 -29.52 29.42
C GLN A 637 -4.78 -30.38 28.43
N ASN A 638 -5.28 -31.55 28.07
CA ASN A 638 -4.57 -32.52 27.21
C ASN A 638 -5.37 -32.94 25.98
N ASP A 639 -6.65 -32.58 25.87
CA ASP A 639 -7.51 -32.99 24.77
C ASP A 639 -7.76 -31.87 23.79
N TYR A 640 -7.94 -32.24 22.52
CA TYR A 640 -8.17 -31.36 21.39
C TYR A 640 -9.40 -31.81 20.62
N GLY A 641 -10.17 -30.88 20.13
CA GLY A 641 -11.39 -31.14 19.38
C GLY A 641 -11.92 -29.91 18.66
N LEU A 642 -13.13 -30.05 18.14
CA LEU A 642 -13.84 -28.93 17.53
C LEU A 642 -14.26 -27.94 18.63
N ILE A 643 -13.74 -26.70 18.55
CA ILE A 643 -14.08 -25.63 19.48
C ILE A 643 -15.10 -24.67 18.88
N ASP A 644 -15.13 -24.51 17.54
CA ASP A 644 -16.08 -23.68 16.84
C ASP A 644 -16.60 -24.41 15.58
N ASP A 645 -17.89 -24.31 15.32
CA ASP A 645 -18.56 -24.65 14.07
C ASP A 645 -19.48 -23.48 13.68
N LEU A 646 -18.83 -22.43 13.17
CA LEU A 646 -19.47 -21.14 12.94
C LEU A 646 -20.27 -21.15 11.65
N SER A 647 -21.52 -20.67 11.74
CA SER A 647 -22.35 -20.31 10.59
C SER A 647 -22.54 -18.79 10.59
N LEU A 648 -22.16 -18.14 9.50
CA LEU A 648 -22.20 -16.69 9.37
C LEU A 648 -23.33 -16.27 8.41
N SER A 649 -24.17 -15.33 8.84
CA SER A 649 -25.24 -14.77 8.02
C SER A 649 -24.99 -13.30 7.68
N TYR A 650 -25.44 -12.89 6.49
CA TYR A 650 -25.15 -11.56 5.95
C TYR A 650 -26.41 -10.88 5.41
N ASN A 651 -26.38 -9.54 5.41
CA ASN A 651 -27.27 -8.70 4.62
C ASN A 651 -26.42 -7.89 3.63
N GLY A 652 -26.43 -8.28 2.36
CA GLY A 652 -25.40 -7.85 1.41
C GLY A 652 -24.03 -8.37 1.86
N ASN A 653 -23.07 -7.46 2.01
CA ASN A 653 -21.74 -7.81 2.53
C ASN A 653 -21.57 -7.45 4.02
N ARG A 654 -22.67 -7.25 4.77
CA ARG A 654 -22.63 -6.93 6.20
C ARG A 654 -23.01 -8.13 7.02
N LEU A 655 -22.14 -8.54 7.95
CA LEU A 655 -22.39 -9.63 8.89
C LEU A 655 -23.57 -9.29 9.79
N LEU A 656 -24.58 -10.17 9.87
CA LEU A 656 -25.73 -10.03 10.75
C LEU A 656 -25.58 -10.82 12.04
N SER A 657 -25.16 -12.06 11.94
CA SER A 657 -24.98 -12.94 13.09
C SER A 657 -23.93 -14.02 12.81
N VAL A 658 -23.36 -14.55 13.88
CA VAL A 658 -22.47 -15.70 13.87
C VAL A 658 -23.05 -16.70 14.87
N LYS A 659 -23.49 -17.83 14.37
CA LYS A 659 -23.96 -18.92 15.22
C LYS A 659 -22.87 -19.97 15.35
N ASP A 660 -22.53 -20.32 16.57
CA ASP A 660 -21.70 -21.47 16.86
C ASP A 660 -22.58 -22.71 17.09
N ASN A 661 -22.32 -23.76 16.33
CA ASN A 661 -23.01 -25.05 16.45
C ASN A 661 -22.16 -26.08 17.20
N ALA A 662 -20.93 -25.74 17.61
CA ALA A 662 -20.11 -26.61 18.44
C ALA A 662 -20.60 -26.61 19.88
N ALA A 663 -20.27 -27.66 20.62
CA ALA A 663 -20.51 -27.70 22.04
C ALA A 663 -19.51 -26.76 22.76
N ASN A 664 -19.99 -25.87 23.61
CA ASN A 664 -19.13 -24.98 24.39
C ASN A 664 -18.11 -25.79 25.22
N SER A 665 -16.85 -25.40 25.11
CA SER A 665 -15.78 -25.93 25.94
C SER A 665 -15.79 -25.24 27.30
N ALA A 666 -15.78 -26.01 28.36
CA ALA A 666 -15.59 -25.44 29.72
C ALA A 666 -14.12 -25.06 30.02
N TYR A 667 -13.22 -25.30 29.05
CA TYR A 667 -11.79 -25.05 29.23
C TYR A 667 -11.42 -23.61 28.82
N ALA A 668 -11.00 -22.82 29.80
CA ALA A 668 -10.67 -21.41 29.58
C ALA A 668 -9.53 -21.17 28.55
N GLY A 669 -8.71 -22.17 28.24
CA GLY A 669 -7.65 -22.13 27.25
C GLY A 669 -8.09 -22.48 25.84
N SER A 670 -9.38 -22.74 25.59
CA SER A 670 -9.87 -23.15 24.27
C SER A 670 -9.80 -22.02 23.24
N PHE A 671 -9.91 -20.76 23.66
CA PHE A 671 -10.03 -19.60 22.77
C PHE A 671 -11.19 -19.72 21.76
N GLU A 672 -12.28 -20.40 22.18
CA GLU A 672 -13.49 -20.54 21.34
C GLU A 672 -14.18 -19.19 21.10
N PHE A 673 -15.00 -19.13 20.07
CA PHE A 673 -15.83 -17.97 19.78
C PHE A 673 -16.83 -17.73 20.91
N SER A 674 -16.85 -16.50 21.43
CA SER A 674 -17.83 -16.12 22.44
C SER A 674 -19.19 -15.87 21.82
N ASN A 675 -20.07 -16.87 21.83
CA ASN A 675 -21.45 -16.77 21.36
C ASN A 675 -22.32 -16.11 22.46
N GLY A 676 -22.08 -14.82 22.73
CA GLY A 676 -22.67 -14.10 23.86
C GLY A 676 -24.15 -13.72 23.68
N ALA A 677 -24.66 -13.73 22.45
CA ALA A 677 -25.97 -13.17 22.14
C ALA A 677 -26.98 -14.18 21.57
N ASP A 678 -26.58 -15.11 20.72
CA ASP A 678 -27.40 -16.11 20.01
C ASP A 678 -28.73 -15.52 19.44
N LYS A 679 -28.59 -14.46 18.65
CA LYS A 679 -29.70 -13.74 18.02
C LYS A 679 -29.58 -13.76 16.51
N SER A 680 -30.71 -13.58 15.82
CA SER A 680 -30.72 -13.44 14.36
C SER A 680 -30.02 -12.17 13.86
N VAL A 681 -29.89 -11.15 14.71
CA VAL A 681 -29.16 -9.91 14.44
C VAL A 681 -28.32 -9.56 15.66
N GLU A 682 -27.03 -9.82 15.60
CA GLU A 682 -26.04 -9.56 16.64
C GLU A 682 -25.19 -8.33 16.36
N TYR A 683 -25.02 -8.07 15.08
CA TYR A 683 -24.26 -6.94 14.56
C TYR A 683 -25.20 -5.94 13.90
N SER A 684 -25.10 -4.69 14.30
CA SER A 684 -25.84 -3.62 13.60
C SER A 684 -24.90 -2.52 13.18
N TYR A 685 -25.29 -1.82 12.14
CA TYR A 685 -24.44 -0.83 11.48
C TYR A 685 -25.15 0.53 11.47
N ASP A 686 -24.35 1.58 11.45
CA ASP A 686 -24.88 2.91 11.17
C ASP A 686 -25.27 3.03 9.69
N ILE A 687 -25.79 4.18 9.32
CA ILE A 687 -26.26 4.40 7.97
C ILE A 687 -25.14 4.48 6.94
N SER A 688 -23.90 4.76 7.36
CA SER A 688 -22.69 4.76 6.51
C SER A 688 -22.01 3.39 6.41
N GLY A 689 -22.54 2.39 7.15
CA GLY A 689 -22.03 1.03 7.12
C GLY A 689 -20.97 0.72 8.18
N ASN A 690 -20.75 1.61 9.14
CA ASN A 690 -19.86 1.36 10.26
C ASN A 690 -20.54 0.49 11.31
N LEU A 691 -19.79 -0.40 11.95
CA LEU A 691 -20.31 -1.23 13.03
C LEU A 691 -20.76 -0.36 14.19
N LYS A 692 -22.04 -0.45 14.56
CA LYS A 692 -22.64 0.31 15.65
C LYS A 692 -22.81 -0.51 16.91
N ARG A 693 -23.04 -1.80 16.78
CA ARG A 693 -23.29 -2.73 17.89
C ARG A 693 -22.67 -4.09 17.60
N ASP A 694 -22.10 -4.71 18.62
CA ASP A 694 -21.62 -6.09 18.63
C ASP A 694 -22.07 -6.74 19.93
N LEU A 695 -23.14 -7.52 19.86
CA LEU A 695 -23.75 -8.12 21.04
C LEU A 695 -22.87 -9.24 21.63
N ASN A 696 -22.08 -9.93 20.81
CA ASN A 696 -21.19 -10.98 21.28
C ASN A 696 -20.06 -10.41 22.15
N LYS A 697 -19.60 -9.20 21.86
CA LYS A 697 -18.64 -8.46 22.68
C LYS A 697 -19.28 -7.55 23.73
N LYS A 698 -20.62 -7.61 23.90
CA LYS A 698 -21.39 -6.74 24.78
C LYS A 698 -21.21 -5.25 24.48
N ILE A 699 -20.94 -4.90 23.22
CA ILE A 699 -20.85 -3.52 22.75
C ILE A 699 -22.27 -3.04 22.37
N THR A 700 -22.74 -2.00 23.07
CA THR A 700 -24.09 -1.46 22.89
C THR A 700 -24.15 -0.30 21.91
N ASP A 701 -23.07 0.48 21.79
CA ASP A 701 -22.98 1.62 20.86
C ASP A 701 -21.52 1.93 20.51
N ILE A 702 -21.27 2.20 19.23
CA ILE A 702 -20.00 2.74 18.73
C ILE A 702 -20.34 4.05 17.99
N GLN A 703 -19.66 5.12 18.39
CA GLN A 703 -19.77 6.44 17.76
C GLN A 703 -18.51 6.72 16.95
N TYR A 704 -18.67 7.42 15.84
CA TYR A 704 -17.60 7.73 14.91
C TYR A 704 -17.46 9.24 14.75
N ASN A 705 -16.23 9.70 14.58
CA ASN A 705 -15.94 11.10 14.26
C ASN A 705 -16.12 11.36 12.74
N TYR A 706 -15.87 12.59 12.32
CA TYR A 706 -16.01 13.00 10.91
C TYR A 706 -15.01 12.32 9.95
N LEU A 707 -13.91 11.77 10.48
CA LEU A 707 -12.94 10.95 9.74
C LEU A 707 -13.39 9.49 9.62
N ASN A 708 -14.56 9.16 10.15
CA ASN A 708 -15.08 7.79 10.18
C ASN A 708 -14.23 6.85 11.08
N LEU A 709 -13.59 7.41 12.10
CA LEU A 709 -12.83 6.68 13.11
C LEU A 709 -13.66 6.55 14.40
N PRO A 710 -13.62 5.41 15.14
CA PRO A 710 -14.36 5.25 16.37
C PRO A 710 -13.94 6.31 17.41
N SER A 711 -14.87 7.12 17.90
CA SER A 711 -14.60 8.12 18.95
C SER A 711 -15.01 7.65 20.34
N LEU A 712 -16.04 6.78 20.43
CA LEU A 712 -16.55 6.27 21.69
C LEU A 712 -17.10 4.87 21.49
N ILE A 713 -16.71 3.92 22.35
CA ILE A 713 -17.28 2.57 22.43
C ILE A 713 -17.91 2.41 23.81
N LYS A 714 -19.21 2.02 23.85
CA LYS A 714 -19.94 1.77 25.08
C LYS A 714 -20.25 0.30 25.25
N PHE A 715 -20.07 -0.20 26.46
CA PHE A 715 -20.37 -1.59 26.82
C PHE A 715 -21.63 -1.71 27.67
N GLU A 716 -22.24 -2.90 27.70
CA GLU A 716 -23.46 -3.22 28.45
C GLU A 716 -23.30 -2.98 29.97
N ASN A 717 -22.12 -3.18 30.51
CA ASN A 717 -21.79 -2.96 31.93
C ASN A 717 -21.62 -1.47 32.30
N GLY A 718 -21.80 -0.55 31.35
CA GLY A 718 -21.66 0.90 31.56
C GLY A 718 -20.21 1.41 31.39
N SER A 719 -19.22 0.53 31.19
CA SER A 719 -17.86 0.97 30.84
C SER A 719 -17.80 1.55 29.43
N ASN A 720 -16.80 2.37 29.16
CA ASN A 720 -16.56 2.92 27.83
C ASN A 720 -15.07 3.05 27.51
N ILE A 721 -14.77 3.14 26.21
CA ILE A 721 -13.46 3.50 25.68
C ILE A 721 -13.64 4.74 24.83
N SER A 722 -12.91 5.80 25.13
CA SER A 722 -12.89 7.03 24.33
C SER A 722 -11.58 7.14 23.58
N TYR A 723 -11.64 7.56 22.31
CA TYR A 723 -10.49 7.82 21.47
C TYR A 723 -10.44 9.30 21.11
N LEU A 724 -9.26 9.87 21.18
CA LEU A 724 -8.95 11.22 20.72
C LEU A 724 -7.98 11.12 19.53
N TYR A 725 -8.27 11.89 18.47
CA TYR A 725 -7.48 11.86 17.22
C TYR A 725 -6.93 13.25 16.90
#